data_9c604665d7b3593e1f0bfe67bb4fa8a0
#
_entry.id   9c604665d7b3593e1f0bfe67bb4fa8a0
#
_cell.length_a   1.000
_cell.length_b   1.000
_cell.length_c   1.000
_cell.angle_alpha   90.00
_cell.angle_beta   90.00
_cell.angle_gamma   90.00
#
_symmetry.space_group_name_H-M   'P 1'
#
loop_
_entity.id
_entity.type
_entity.pdbx_description
1 polymer ?
#
loop_
_entity_poly.entity_id
_entity_poly.type
_entity_poly.pdbx_seq_one_letter_code
_entity_poly.pdbx_strand_id
1 'polypeptide(L)'
;MRVMGILKNYPQWWIWGILGFWMLMICNGKGNLWVTVYYGVPVWKEAKTTLFCASDAKAYEKEVHNVWATHACVPTDPSPQELVLENVTENFNMWKNDMVDQMHEDIISLWDQSLKPCVKLTPLCVTLNCSNATVDSSKVYDTRSNVNVTSINNNIMGEMKNCSFNTTTEIRDKEKKEYALFYRSDVVPLDETSNTSEYRLINCNTSAVTQACPKVTFEPIPIHYCAPAGYAILKCNNKTFNGTGPCSNVSTVQCTHGIRPVVSTQLLLNGSLAEKEIVIRSENLTNNAKIIIVHLNTSVEIVCTRPGNNTRKSVRIGPGQTFYATGDIIGDIRQAHCNISERQWNETLQEVGKELQKHFPNKTIKYERSAGGDMEIATHSFNCGGEFFYCNTSNLFNGTYNGTYISTNSTSNITLQCRIKQIINMWQGVGRAMYAPPIAGNITCKSNITGLLLTRDGGTKNNSNETEETFRPAGGDMRDNWRSELYKYKVVEIQPLGIAPTGAKRRVVEREKRAAGLGALFLGFLGAAGSTMGAASITLTVQARQLLSGIVQQQSNLLRAIEAQQHMLQLTVWGIKQLQARVLALERYLKDQQLLGMWGCSGKLICTTTVPWNTSWSNKSEKDIWDNMTWMQWEREISNYTETIYMLLEDSQHQQERNEKDLLALDSWNSLWNWFNITNWLWYIRIFIMIVGGLIGLRIVFAVLSIVNRVRQGYSPLSLQTLTPNPREPDRLGGIEEEGGEQDRDRSIRLVSGFLPIVWDDLRSLCLFSYHRLRDFLLLAARVVELLGRSSLRGLQRGWEVLKYLGSLVQYWGLELKKSAISLLDTIAIAVAEGTDRIIEVIQRFCRAIRNIPTRIRQGLEASLL
;
A
#
# COMPACT_ATOMS: atom_id res chain seq x y z
N MET A 1 -63.12 -68.11 39.84
CA MET A 1 -63.79 -68.38 38.55
C MET A 1 -63.62 -67.16 37.64
N ARG A 2 -62.90 -67.36 36.52
CA ARG A 2 -62.87 -66.73 35.27
C ARG A 2 -63.79 -65.53 35.10
N VAL A 3 -63.20 -64.40 34.68
CA VAL A 3 -63.61 -63.63 33.51
C VAL A 3 -62.38 -63.11 32.75
N MET A 4 -62.09 -63.78 31.68
CA MET A 4 -61.32 -63.35 30.53
C MET A 4 -62.29 -62.58 29.61
N GLY A 5 -61.99 -61.45 29.17
CA GLY A 5 -62.76 -60.75 28.18
C GLY A 5 -62.09 -59.60 27.49
N ILE A 6 -61.46 -59.90 26.39
CA ILE A 6 -61.48 -59.14 25.16
C ILE A 6 -60.79 -57.75 25.19
N LEU A 7 -59.51 -57.77 24.91
CA LEU A 7 -58.81 -56.70 24.24
C LEU A 7 -58.94 -56.92 22.75
N LYS A 8 -59.87 -56.18 22.16
CA LYS A 8 -60.09 -56.06 20.71
C LYS A 8 -58.91 -55.38 20.01
N ASN A 9 -58.31 -56.12 19.12
CA ASN A 9 -57.32 -55.59 18.17
C ASN A 9 -57.82 -54.34 17.46
N TYR A 10 -57.30 -53.15 17.79
CA TYR A 10 -57.36 -52.00 16.96
C TYR A 10 -56.25 -52.14 15.90
N PRO A 11 -56.48 -51.96 14.62
CA PRO A 11 -55.52 -52.23 13.60
C PRO A 11 -54.36 -51.25 13.69
N GLN A 12 -53.15 -51.76 13.85
CA GLN A 12 -51.87 -51.10 13.84
C GLN A 12 -51.67 -50.23 12.59
N TRP A 13 -52.53 -50.33 11.59
CA TRP A 13 -52.51 -49.60 10.35
C TRP A 13 -52.70 -48.09 10.53
N TRP A 14 -53.42 -47.61 11.51
CA TRP A 14 -53.60 -46.19 11.79
C TRP A 14 -52.32 -45.55 12.37
N ILE A 15 -51.59 -46.31 13.18
CA ILE A 15 -50.32 -45.85 13.76
C ILE A 15 -49.27 -45.76 12.66
N TRP A 16 -49.22 -46.73 11.77
CA TRP A 16 -48.32 -46.68 10.60
C TRP A 16 -48.77 -45.64 9.59
N GLY A 17 -50.02 -45.37 9.41
CA GLY A 17 -50.54 -44.29 8.57
C GLY A 17 -50.20 -42.90 9.13
N ILE A 18 -50.35 -42.72 10.47
CA ILE A 18 -49.96 -41.46 11.13
C ILE A 18 -48.43 -41.31 11.14
N LEU A 19 -47.69 -42.35 11.42
CA LEU A 19 -46.21 -42.34 11.35
C LEU A 19 -45.75 -42.11 9.90
N GLY A 20 -46.35 -42.72 8.89
CA GLY A 20 -46.07 -42.52 7.48
C GLY A 20 -46.42 -41.09 7.05
N PHE A 21 -47.57 -40.55 7.50
CA PHE A 21 -47.95 -39.14 7.25
C PHE A 21 -47.00 -38.14 7.95
N TRP A 22 -46.60 -38.44 9.20
CA TRP A 22 -45.58 -37.66 9.89
C TRP A 22 -44.19 -37.76 9.24
N MET A 23 -43.82 -38.96 8.76
CA MET A 23 -42.58 -39.14 7.99
C MET A 23 -42.64 -38.44 6.64
N LEU A 24 -43.78 -38.46 5.94
CA LEU A 24 -43.99 -37.68 4.72
C LEU A 24 -44.03 -36.16 4.96
N MET A 25 -44.60 -35.74 6.09
CA MET A 25 -44.55 -34.33 6.51
C MET A 25 -43.10 -33.91 6.88
N ILE A 26 -42.31 -34.78 7.45
CA ILE A 26 -40.89 -34.54 7.79
C ILE A 26 -40.01 -34.60 6.52
N CYS A 27 -40.36 -35.46 5.54
CA CYS A 27 -39.62 -35.56 4.28
C CYS A 27 -39.99 -34.49 3.28
N ASN A 28 -41.08 -33.76 3.45
CA ASN A 28 -41.49 -32.67 2.53
C ASN A 28 -41.16 -31.26 3.06
N GLY A 29 -40.36 -31.20 4.11
CA GLY A 29 -39.76 -29.95 4.51
C GLY A 29 -38.66 -29.57 3.50
N LYS A 30 -38.92 -28.65 2.61
CA LYS A 30 -37.85 -27.85 1.99
C LYS A 30 -37.02 -27.36 3.14
N GLY A 31 -35.81 -27.92 3.31
CA GLY A 31 -34.91 -27.51 4.38
C GLY A 31 -34.72 -26.01 4.33
N ASN A 32 -35.03 -25.33 5.43
CA ASN A 32 -34.83 -23.91 5.52
C ASN A 32 -33.35 -23.62 5.30
N LEU A 33 -33.03 -22.77 4.31
CA LEU A 33 -31.69 -22.31 4.05
C LEU A 33 -31.38 -21.13 4.97
N TRP A 34 -30.13 -21.06 5.41
CA TRP A 34 -29.61 -20.05 6.31
C TRP A 34 -28.43 -19.32 5.67
N VAL A 35 -28.27 -18.05 6.01
CA VAL A 35 -27.14 -17.27 5.58
C VAL A 35 -25.88 -17.80 6.26
N THR A 36 -24.85 -18.10 5.48
CA THR A 36 -23.51 -18.48 5.95
C THR A 36 -22.49 -17.51 5.42
N VAL A 37 -21.61 -17.03 6.29
CA VAL A 37 -20.55 -16.09 5.96
C VAL A 37 -19.27 -16.85 5.66
N TYR A 38 -18.63 -16.53 4.54
CA TYR A 38 -17.35 -17.09 4.11
C TYR A 38 -16.31 -15.99 4.04
N TYR A 39 -15.14 -16.24 4.58
CA TYR A 39 -14.00 -15.35 4.48
C TYR A 39 -12.85 -16.02 3.72
N GLY A 40 -12.33 -15.34 2.71
CA GLY A 40 -11.31 -15.86 1.82
C GLY A 40 -11.89 -16.38 0.49
N VAL A 41 -13.06 -15.93 0.08
CA VAL A 41 -13.63 -16.29 -1.23
C VAL A 41 -12.84 -15.64 -2.36
N PRO A 42 -12.62 -16.35 -3.48
CA PRO A 42 -11.87 -15.84 -4.63
C PRO A 42 -12.75 -14.92 -5.50
N VAL A 43 -13.08 -13.77 -4.99
CA VAL A 43 -13.87 -12.74 -5.68
C VAL A 43 -13.07 -11.46 -5.75
N TRP A 44 -13.11 -10.80 -6.87
CA TRP A 44 -12.45 -9.50 -7.08
C TRP A 44 -13.34 -8.56 -7.87
N LYS A 45 -13.04 -7.28 -7.75
CA LYS A 45 -13.56 -6.21 -8.61
C LYS A 45 -12.43 -5.32 -9.08
N GLU A 46 -12.63 -4.65 -10.20
CA GLU A 46 -11.68 -3.64 -10.67
C GLU A 46 -11.60 -2.49 -9.65
N ALA A 47 -10.39 -2.11 -9.29
CA ALA A 47 -10.17 -1.04 -8.34
C ALA A 47 -8.89 -0.28 -8.64
N LYS A 48 -8.87 0.98 -8.20
CA LYS A 48 -7.71 1.86 -8.25
C LYS A 48 -6.98 1.78 -6.92
N THR A 49 -5.68 1.53 -6.98
CA THR A 49 -4.84 1.51 -5.79
C THR A 49 -3.44 1.99 -6.10
N THR A 50 -2.73 2.40 -5.07
CA THR A 50 -1.32 2.74 -5.18
C THR A 50 -0.47 1.48 -5.23
N LEU A 51 0.25 1.30 -6.35
CA LEU A 51 1.20 0.22 -6.54
C LEU A 51 2.57 0.63 -6.01
N PHE A 52 3.37 -0.32 -5.59
CA PHE A 52 4.76 -0.08 -5.18
C PHE A 52 5.73 -0.71 -6.18
N CYS A 53 6.99 -0.25 -6.16
CA CYS A 53 8.01 -0.74 -7.06
C CYS A 53 8.82 -1.89 -6.47
N ALA A 54 9.29 -2.77 -7.35
CA ALA A 54 10.35 -3.74 -7.09
C ALA A 54 11.42 -3.64 -8.17
N SER A 55 12.67 -3.88 -7.82
CA SER A 55 13.79 -3.89 -8.77
C SER A 55 14.75 -5.04 -8.50
N ASP A 56 15.58 -5.40 -9.49
CA ASP A 56 16.54 -6.48 -9.35
C ASP A 56 17.60 -6.16 -8.30
N ALA A 57 18.01 -7.17 -7.53
CA ALA A 57 19.01 -7.04 -6.47
C ALA A 57 20.37 -6.50 -6.96
N LYS A 58 20.73 -6.73 -8.22
CA LYS A 58 21.93 -6.18 -8.86
C LYS A 58 21.96 -4.65 -8.95
N ALA A 59 20.81 -4.00 -8.92
CA ALA A 59 20.72 -2.54 -8.89
C ALA A 59 21.23 -1.93 -7.58
N TYR A 60 21.30 -2.72 -6.49
CA TYR A 60 21.81 -2.30 -5.19
C TYR A 60 23.34 -2.39 -5.05
N GLU A 61 23.97 -3.23 -5.85
CA GLU A 61 25.42 -3.47 -5.78
C GLU A 61 26.25 -2.36 -6.44
N LYS A 62 25.65 -1.60 -7.33
CA LYS A 62 26.27 -0.42 -7.93
C LYS A 62 25.79 0.83 -7.19
N GLU A 63 26.67 1.55 -6.55
CA GLU A 63 26.43 2.89 -5.96
C GLU A 63 26.11 3.96 -7.02
N VAL A 64 25.35 3.63 -8.04
CA VAL A 64 24.96 4.56 -9.09
C VAL A 64 23.59 5.11 -8.77
N HIS A 65 23.54 6.39 -8.43
CA HIS A 65 22.28 7.13 -8.35
C HIS A 65 21.69 7.24 -9.75
N ASN A 66 20.45 6.79 -9.94
CA ASN A 66 19.71 6.96 -11.17
C ASN A 66 18.43 7.78 -10.94
N VAL A 67 17.88 8.33 -12.02
CA VAL A 67 16.64 9.13 -11.96
C VAL A 67 15.46 8.32 -11.42
N TRP A 68 15.45 7.02 -11.66
CA TRP A 68 14.37 6.12 -11.32
C TRP A 68 14.34 5.71 -9.85
N ALA A 69 15.33 6.10 -9.06
CA ALA A 69 15.43 5.84 -7.63
C ALA A 69 15.18 4.36 -7.26
N THR A 70 15.74 3.44 -8.06
CA THR A 70 15.55 1.99 -7.87
C THR A 70 16.11 1.47 -6.55
N HIS A 71 17.02 2.20 -5.92
CA HIS A 71 17.53 1.91 -4.57
C HIS A 71 16.44 1.99 -3.49
N ALA A 72 15.34 2.71 -3.73
CA ALA A 72 14.20 2.79 -2.83
C ALA A 72 13.15 1.68 -3.08
N CYS A 73 13.31 0.91 -4.17
CA CYS A 73 12.42 -0.21 -4.46
C CYS A 73 12.80 -1.44 -3.63
N VAL A 74 11.81 -2.27 -3.32
CA VAL A 74 12.07 -3.59 -2.71
C VAL A 74 12.76 -4.52 -3.72
N PRO A 75 13.61 -5.46 -3.27
CA PRO A 75 14.19 -6.45 -4.18
C PRO A 75 13.08 -7.33 -4.79
N THR A 76 13.23 -7.64 -6.07
CA THR A 76 12.36 -8.61 -6.75
C THR A 76 12.53 -10.01 -6.17
N ASP A 77 11.43 -10.76 -6.07
CA ASP A 77 11.47 -12.17 -5.73
C ASP A 77 12.27 -12.94 -6.83
N PRO A 78 13.29 -13.73 -6.47
CA PRO A 78 14.06 -14.51 -7.43
C PRO A 78 13.23 -15.56 -8.17
N SER A 79 12.10 -15.99 -7.60
CA SER A 79 11.14 -16.91 -8.22
C SER A 79 9.73 -16.31 -8.20
N PRO A 80 9.40 -15.42 -9.16
CA PRO A 80 8.07 -14.84 -9.22
C PRO A 80 7.04 -15.92 -9.50
N GLN A 81 6.02 -16.00 -8.65
CA GLN A 81 4.94 -16.96 -8.81
C GLN A 81 3.89 -16.38 -9.74
N GLU A 82 3.62 -17.12 -10.82
CA GLU A 82 2.50 -16.85 -11.71
C GLU A 82 1.55 -18.06 -11.67
N LEU A 83 0.31 -17.80 -11.32
CA LEU A 83 -0.71 -18.84 -11.21
C LEU A 83 -1.74 -18.66 -12.30
N VAL A 84 -1.86 -19.64 -13.18
CA VAL A 84 -2.89 -19.65 -14.23
C VAL A 84 -4.24 -19.91 -13.59
N LEU A 85 -5.21 -19.04 -13.89
CA LEU A 85 -6.59 -19.16 -13.44
C LEU A 85 -7.37 -19.97 -14.48
N GLU A 86 -7.70 -21.20 -14.13
CA GLU A 86 -8.46 -22.07 -15.02
C GLU A 86 -9.93 -21.64 -15.09
N ASN A 87 -10.52 -21.70 -16.28
CA ASN A 87 -11.93 -21.36 -16.54
C ASN A 87 -12.35 -19.94 -16.14
N VAL A 88 -11.42 -18.99 -16.12
CA VAL A 88 -11.68 -17.59 -15.84
C VAL A 88 -11.56 -16.79 -17.13
N THR A 89 -12.61 -16.00 -17.42
CA THR A 89 -12.61 -15.01 -18.50
C THR A 89 -12.77 -13.63 -17.87
N GLU A 90 -11.82 -12.74 -18.16
CA GLU A 90 -11.81 -11.38 -17.57
C GLU A 90 -11.73 -10.34 -18.69
N ASN A 91 -12.46 -9.24 -18.52
CA ASN A 91 -12.42 -8.14 -19.47
C ASN A 91 -11.29 -7.18 -19.12
N PHE A 92 -10.51 -6.83 -20.13
CA PHE A 92 -9.42 -5.85 -20.04
C PHE A 92 -9.72 -4.64 -20.93
N ASN A 93 -9.23 -3.49 -20.51
CA ASN A 93 -9.25 -2.29 -21.33
C ASN A 93 -7.97 -1.48 -21.07
N MET A 94 -6.98 -1.60 -21.95
CA MET A 94 -5.71 -0.91 -21.83
C MET A 94 -5.84 0.62 -21.87
N TRP A 95 -6.89 1.16 -22.50
CA TRP A 95 -7.10 2.58 -22.69
C TRP A 95 -7.66 3.29 -21.45
N LYS A 96 -8.25 2.52 -20.53
CA LYS A 96 -8.78 2.97 -19.25
C LYS A 96 -8.04 2.35 -18.05
N ASN A 97 -6.82 1.93 -18.25
CA ASN A 97 -6.01 1.30 -17.21
C ASN A 97 -5.32 2.38 -16.35
N ASP A 98 -5.67 2.43 -15.07
CA ASP A 98 -5.08 3.39 -14.12
C ASP A 98 -3.59 3.16 -13.83
N MET A 99 -3.08 1.96 -14.09
CA MET A 99 -1.64 1.68 -13.96
C MET A 99 -0.79 2.59 -14.84
N VAL A 100 -1.30 2.92 -16.03
CA VAL A 100 -0.62 3.81 -16.98
C VAL A 100 -0.51 5.23 -16.41
N ASP A 101 -1.61 5.77 -15.90
CA ASP A 101 -1.64 7.12 -15.32
C ASP A 101 -0.75 7.17 -14.07
N GLN A 102 -0.79 6.15 -13.24
CA GLN A 102 0.05 6.05 -12.06
C GLN A 102 1.53 5.98 -12.42
N MET A 103 1.91 5.16 -13.40
CA MET A 103 3.29 5.10 -13.88
C MET A 103 3.75 6.45 -14.44
N HIS A 104 2.91 7.15 -15.18
CA HIS A 104 3.21 8.47 -15.73
C HIS A 104 3.46 9.51 -14.62
N GLU A 105 2.59 9.57 -13.62
CA GLU A 105 2.77 10.45 -12.46
C GLU A 105 4.03 10.11 -11.66
N ASP A 106 4.33 8.83 -11.49
CA ASP A 106 5.52 8.38 -10.77
C ASP A 106 6.79 8.79 -11.49
N ILE A 107 6.85 8.62 -12.80
CA ILE A 107 8.00 8.98 -13.61
C ILE A 107 8.24 10.49 -13.59
N ILE A 108 7.19 11.30 -13.71
CA ILE A 108 7.27 12.75 -13.58
C ILE A 108 7.77 13.14 -12.17
N SER A 109 7.22 12.57 -11.14
CA SER A 109 7.59 12.88 -9.76
C SER A 109 9.03 12.49 -9.43
N LEU A 110 9.51 11.35 -9.93
CA LEU A 110 10.89 10.90 -9.77
C LEU A 110 11.87 11.83 -10.51
N TRP A 111 11.49 12.28 -11.69
CA TRP A 111 12.28 13.24 -12.44
C TRP A 111 12.41 14.57 -11.71
N ASP A 112 11.30 15.12 -11.23
CA ASP A 112 11.29 16.36 -10.44
C ASP A 112 12.11 16.21 -9.15
N GLN A 113 12.01 15.08 -8.48
CA GLN A 113 12.78 14.80 -7.27
C GLN A 113 14.28 14.73 -7.55
N SER A 114 14.68 14.16 -8.67
CA SER A 114 16.10 14.07 -9.05
C SER A 114 16.71 15.45 -9.35
N LEU A 115 15.90 16.41 -9.80
CA LEU A 115 16.34 17.78 -10.12
C LEU A 115 16.34 18.72 -8.90
N LYS A 116 15.59 18.43 -7.84
CA LYS A 116 15.51 19.32 -6.66
C LYS A 116 16.85 19.72 -6.05
N PRO A 117 17.79 18.80 -5.79
CA PRO A 117 19.07 19.15 -5.19
C PRO A 117 20.08 19.70 -6.18
N CYS A 118 19.70 19.81 -7.45
CA CYS A 118 20.63 20.18 -8.53
C CYS A 118 20.71 21.69 -8.72
N VAL A 119 21.76 22.13 -9.38
CA VAL A 119 22.08 23.55 -9.60
C VAL A 119 21.04 24.21 -10.51
N LYS A 120 20.51 25.35 -10.09
CA LYS A 120 19.63 26.18 -10.90
C LYS A 120 20.45 27.14 -11.74
N LEU A 121 20.17 27.20 -13.04
CA LEU A 121 20.91 28.01 -14.02
C LEU A 121 20.35 29.43 -14.19
N THR A 122 19.61 29.96 -13.21
CA THR A 122 19.11 31.33 -13.26
C THR A 122 20.22 32.38 -13.50
N PRO A 123 21.45 32.25 -12.95
CA PRO A 123 22.56 33.18 -13.24
C PRO A 123 23.02 33.19 -14.70
N LEU A 124 22.69 32.18 -15.49
CA LEU A 124 23.01 32.08 -16.91
C LEU A 124 21.96 32.70 -17.84
N CYS A 125 20.87 33.21 -17.30
CA CYS A 125 19.86 33.95 -18.06
C CYS A 125 20.33 35.40 -18.29
N VAL A 126 21.45 35.53 -18.96
CA VAL A 126 22.10 36.78 -19.34
C VAL A 126 22.20 36.87 -20.88
N THR A 127 22.50 38.03 -21.40
CA THR A 127 22.78 38.21 -22.83
C THR A 127 24.05 37.44 -23.21
N LEU A 128 23.93 36.53 -24.16
CA LEU A 128 25.03 35.77 -24.73
C LEU A 128 25.47 36.42 -26.04
N ASN A 129 26.79 36.63 -26.19
CA ASN A 129 27.34 37.06 -27.46
C ASN A 129 27.86 35.81 -28.19
N CYS A 130 27.11 35.35 -29.21
CA CYS A 130 27.36 34.12 -29.92
C CYS A 130 27.83 34.35 -31.35
N SER A 131 28.87 33.61 -31.71
CA SER A 131 29.36 33.46 -33.07
C SER A 131 29.29 31.99 -33.51
N ASN A 132 29.42 31.73 -34.78
CA ASN A 132 29.56 30.37 -35.27
C ASN A 132 30.84 29.74 -34.72
N ALA A 133 30.76 28.48 -34.27
CA ALA A 133 31.92 27.75 -33.80
C ALA A 133 32.91 27.52 -34.97
N THR A 134 34.18 27.82 -34.73
CA THR A 134 35.26 27.59 -35.71
C THR A 134 36.08 26.38 -35.28
N VAL A 135 36.40 25.50 -36.20
CA VAL A 135 37.32 24.40 -35.95
C VAL A 135 38.73 24.92 -36.08
N ASP A 136 39.53 24.66 -35.05
CA ASP A 136 40.95 24.96 -35.11
C ASP A 136 41.65 23.97 -36.06
N SER A 137 41.86 24.42 -37.29
CA SER A 137 42.48 23.60 -38.34
C SER A 137 43.93 23.18 -38.06
N SER A 138 44.53 23.75 -37.01
CA SER A 138 45.92 23.41 -36.63
C SER A 138 46.04 22.05 -35.90
N LYS A 139 44.94 21.40 -35.53
CA LYS A 139 44.91 20.11 -34.83
C LYS A 139 44.41 18.94 -35.66
N VAL A 140 44.16 19.13 -36.94
CA VAL A 140 43.70 18.03 -37.83
C VAL A 140 44.92 17.39 -38.49
N TYR A 141 45.51 16.40 -37.84
CA TYR A 141 46.44 15.47 -38.49
C TYR A 141 45.64 14.22 -38.89
N ASP A 142 45.11 14.16 -40.11
CA ASP A 142 44.95 12.91 -40.82
C ASP A 142 44.89 13.11 -42.34
N THR A 143 45.96 12.70 -42.97
CA THR A 143 46.22 12.69 -44.40
C THR A 143 45.69 11.38 -45.00
N ARG A 144 44.40 11.19 -45.21
CA ARG A 144 43.85 10.15 -46.11
C ARG A 144 42.34 10.28 -46.36
N SER A 145 41.97 11.26 -47.15
CA SER A 145 40.86 11.13 -48.14
C SER A 145 40.62 12.45 -48.89
N ASN A 146 40.81 12.43 -50.21
CA ASN A 146 40.41 13.49 -51.09
C ASN A 146 38.89 13.53 -51.28
N VAL A 147 38.18 14.05 -50.30
CA VAL A 147 36.76 14.43 -50.42
C VAL A 147 36.66 15.91 -50.11
N ASN A 148 36.00 16.67 -50.96
CA ASN A 148 35.75 18.11 -50.77
C ASN A 148 35.04 18.36 -49.43
N VAL A 149 35.83 18.53 -48.36
CA VAL A 149 35.43 18.70 -46.97
C VAL A 149 34.75 20.07 -46.73
N THR A 150 34.87 21.01 -47.66
CA THR A 150 34.41 22.39 -47.48
C THR A 150 32.89 22.60 -47.50
N SER A 151 32.12 21.78 -48.23
CA SER A 151 30.65 21.96 -48.31
C SER A 151 29.90 21.25 -47.17
N ILE A 152 30.45 20.17 -46.67
CA ILE A 152 29.86 19.39 -45.55
C ILE A 152 30.13 20.10 -44.22
N ASN A 153 31.31 20.72 -44.05
CA ASN A 153 31.65 21.45 -42.84
C ASN A 153 30.82 22.74 -42.62
N ASN A 154 30.36 23.42 -43.67
CA ASN A 154 29.57 24.64 -43.51
C ASN A 154 28.18 24.45 -42.90
N ASN A 155 27.50 23.35 -43.17
CA ASN A 155 26.18 23.08 -42.63
C ASN A 155 26.26 22.63 -41.13
N ILE A 156 27.31 21.93 -40.76
CA ILE A 156 27.52 21.46 -39.40
C ILE A 156 28.07 22.57 -38.51
N MET A 157 28.90 23.44 -39.04
CA MET A 157 29.40 24.63 -38.32
C MET A 157 28.28 25.58 -37.88
N GLY A 158 27.15 25.61 -38.59
CA GLY A 158 25.98 26.39 -38.19
C GLY A 158 25.15 25.81 -37.04
N GLU A 159 25.34 24.54 -36.70
CA GLU A 159 24.62 23.88 -35.60
C GLU A 159 25.20 24.13 -34.21
N MET A 160 26.45 24.57 -34.11
CA MET A 160 27.11 24.93 -32.85
C MET A 160 27.43 26.40 -32.80
N LYS A 161 27.13 27.03 -31.68
CA LYS A 161 27.44 28.42 -31.38
C LYS A 161 28.47 28.52 -30.27
N ASN A 162 29.50 29.36 -30.50
CA ASN A 162 30.43 29.72 -29.44
C ASN A 162 29.94 31.02 -28.81
N CYS A 163 29.44 30.91 -27.58
CA CYS A 163 28.84 32.00 -26.85
C CYS A 163 29.75 32.47 -25.72
N SER A 164 29.96 33.75 -25.60
CA SER A 164 30.62 34.38 -24.47
C SER A 164 29.59 35.12 -23.62
N PHE A 165 29.77 35.04 -22.32
CA PHE A 165 28.86 35.64 -21.35
C PHE A 165 29.61 36.05 -20.08
N ASN A 166 29.03 36.99 -19.35
CA ASN A 166 29.50 37.35 -18.03
C ASN A 166 28.84 36.48 -16.98
N THR A 167 29.62 35.80 -16.20
CA THR A 167 29.12 34.97 -15.10
C THR A 167 29.52 35.52 -13.75
N THR A 168 28.70 35.32 -12.75
CA THR A 168 29.01 35.64 -11.36
C THR A 168 30.12 34.72 -10.85
N THR A 169 30.98 35.27 -10.00
CA THR A 169 32.00 34.46 -9.32
C THR A 169 31.56 34.05 -7.92
N GLU A 170 32.43 33.46 -7.12
CA GLU A 170 32.22 33.19 -5.70
C GLU A 170 31.87 34.43 -4.89
N ILE A 171 32.32 35.62 -5.38
CA ILE A 171 32.04 36.95 -4.81
C ILE A 171 30.99 37.63 -5.69
N ARG A 172 29.83 38.00 -5.13
CA ARG A 172 28.68 38.54 -5.88
C ARG A 172 28.97 39.76 -6.73
N ASP A 173 29.90 40.61 -6.32
CA ASP A 173 30.23 41.87 -6.98
C ASP A 173 31.32 41.71 -8.07
N LYS A 174 31.82 40.51 -8.32
CA LYS A 174 32.82 40.24 -9.36
C LYS A 174 32.24 39.39 -10.45
N GLU A 175 32.19 39.90 -11.64
CA GLU A 175 31.84 39.17 -12.85
C GLU A 175 33.10 38.70 -13.58
N LYS A 176 33.01 37.55 -14.20
CA LYS A 176 34.05 36.97 -15.06
C LYS A 176 33.46 36.65 -16.42
N LYS A 177 34.18 37.01 -17.46
CA LYS A 177 33.83 36.63 -18.83
C LYS A 177 34.24 35.19 -19.08
N GLU A 178 33.29 34.40 -19.49
CA GLU A 178 33.46 32.98 -19.84
C GLU A 178 32.87 32.70 -21.21
N TYR A 179 33.27 31.58 -21.81
CA TYR A 179 32.73 31.12 -23.08
C TYR A 179 32.35 29.63 -22.98
N ALA A 180 31.34 29.25 -23.76
CA ALA A 180 30.89 27.87 -23.87
C ALA A 180 30.31 27.62 -25.24
N LEU A 181 30.32 26.36 -25.68
CA LEU A 181 29.64 25.95 -26.90
C LEU A 181 28.21 25.54 -26.58
N PHE A 182 27.25 26.06 -27.30
CA PHE A 182 25.86 25.70 -27.24
C PHE A 182 25.37 25.20 -28.59
N TYR A 183 24.44 24.28 -28.58
CA TYR A 183 23.73 23.91 -29.80
C TYR A 183 22.80 25.03 -30.22
N ARG A 184 22.63 25.23 -31.52
CA ARG A 184 21.77 26.30 -32.06
C ARG A 184 20.32 26.18 -31.56
N SER A 185 19.84 24.98 -31.34
CA SER A 185 18.51 24.69 -30.81
C SER A 185 18.28 25.17 -29.37
N ASP A 186 19.35 25.41 -28.60
CA ASP A 186 19.30 25.85 -27.20
C ASP A 186 19.33 27.36 -27.02
N VAL A 187 19.63 28.12 -28.06
CA VAL A 187 19.77 29.59 -28.02
C VAL A 187 18.82 30.26 -29.00
N VAL A 188 18.28 31.38 -28.60
CA VAL A 188 17.33 32.19 -29.39
C VAL A 188 17.90 33.63 -29.54
N PRO A 189 17.87 34.24 -30.74
CA PRO A 189 18.28 35.63 -30.90
C PRO A 189 17.35 36.56 -30.13
N LEU A 190 17.89 37.62 -29.52
CA LEU A 190 17.10 38.61 -28.78
C LEU A 190 16.27 39.51 -29.72
N ASP A 191 16.76 39.77 -30.91
CA ASP A 191 16.07 40.55 -31.94
C ASP A 191 16.16 39.81 -33.28
N GLU A 192 15.02 39.42 -33.83
CA GLU A 192 14.93 38.69 -35.11
C GLU A 192 15.18 39.61 -36.31
N THR A 193 15.05 40.91 -36.14
CA THR A 193 15.15 41.88 -37.21
C THR A 193 16.56 42.47 -37.43
N SER A 194 17.39 42.40 -36.40
CA SER A 194 18.74 42.89 -36.43
C SER A 194 19.75 41.71 -36.52
N ASN A 195 20.76 41.89 -37.34
CA ASN A 195 21.86 40.94 -37.52
C ASN A 195 22.85 40.99 -36.32
N THR A 196 22.30 41.13 -35.09
CA THR A 196 23.08 41.18 -33.87
C THR A 196 23.52 39.79 -33.43
N SER A 197 24.68 39.70 -32.82
CA SER A 197 25.24 38.45 -32.24
C SER A 197 24.70 38.16 -30.84
N GLU A 198 23.61 38.83 -30.44
CA GLU A 198 23.06 38.71 -29.09
C GLU A 198 21.98 37.62 -29.02
N TYR A 199 22.17 36.68 -28.12
CA TYR A 199 21.30 35.53 -27.90
C TYR A 199 20.97 35.38 -26.42
N ARG A 200 19.96 34.60 -26.14
CA ARG A 200 19.63 34.08 -24.80
C ARG A 200 19.37 32.59 -24.86
N LEU A 201 19.42 31.91 -23.71
CA LEU A 201 18.98 30.54 -23.61
C LEU A 201 17.47 30.43 -23.84
N ILE A 202 17.03 29.37 -24.50
CA ILE A 202 15.68 29.26 -25.07
C ILE A 202 14.56 29.42 -24.03
N ASN A 203 14.68 28.89 -22.83
CA ASN A 203 13.60 28.88 -21.83
C ASN A 203 13.79 29.90 -20.70
N CYS A 204 14.75 30.81 -20.79
CA CYS A 204 15.04 31.78 -19.72
C CYS A 204 13.89 32.75 -19.43
N ASN A 205 13.05 33.07 -20.42
CA ASN A 205 11.93 34.00 -20.27
C ASN A 205 10.62 33.35 -19.77
N THR A 206 10.52 32.01 -19.82
CA THR A 206 9.29 31.29 -19.58
C THR A 206 9.41 30.27 -18.46
N SER A 207 10.63 29.78 -18.19
CA SER A 207 10.82 28.63 -17.30
C SER A 207 12.08 28.80 -16.43
N ALA A 208 12.07 28.19 -15.27
CA ALA A 208 13.27 27.94 -14.49
C ALA A 208 14.05 26.78 -15.10
N VAL A 209 15.31 27.02 -15.45
CA VAL A 209 16.20 25.98 -15.98
C VAL A 209 17.05 25.43 -14.86
N THR A 210 17.02 24.11 -14.70
CA THR A 210 17.83 23.39 -13.71
C THR A 210 18.78 22.44 -14.43
N GLN A 211 20.07 22.48 -14.08
CA GLN A 211 21.03 21.54 -14.59
C GLN A 211 20.81 20.16 -13.92
N ALA A 212 20.75 19.09 -14.71
CA ALA A 212 20.75 17.75 -14.14
C ALA A 212 22.05 17.47 -13.38
N CYS A 213 21.96 16.82 -12.24
CA CYS A 213 23.14 16.48 -11.45
C CYS A 213 24.02 15.50 -12.21
N PRO A 214 25.32 15.77 -12.39
CA PRO A 214 26.22 14.93 -13.21
C PRO A 214 26.39 13.50 -12.68
N LYS A 215 26.13 13.29 -11.38
CA LYS A 215 26.21 11.95 -10.75
C LYS A 215 25.00 11.08 -11.02
N VAL A 216 23.87 11.65 -11.47
CA VAL A 216 22.63 10.95 -11.74
C VAL A 216 22.64 10.47 -13.20
N THR A 217 22.40 9.19 -13.40
CA THR A 217 22.28 8.58 -14.72
C THR A 217 20.83 8.56 -15.18
N PHE A 218 20.61 8.68 -16.49
CA PHE A 218 19.29 8.56 -17.12
C PHE A 218 19.04 7.16 -17.70
N GLU A 219 19.90 6.20 -17.42
CA GLU A 219 19.76 4.84 -17.93
C GLU A 219 18.48 4.20 -17.38
N PRO A 220 17.55 3.77 -18.23
CA PRO A 220 16.32 3.16 -17.77
C PRO A 220 16.60 1.76 -17.18
N ILE A 221 16.20 1.55 -15.93
CA ILE A 221 16.34 0.29 -15.23
C ILE A 221 14.97 -0.36 -15.15
N PRO A 222 14.86 -1.68 -15.36
CA PRO A 222 13.57 -2.38 -15.25
C PRO A 222 12.95 -2.18 -13.89
N ILE A 223 11.70 -1.72 -13.89
CA ILE A 223 10.87 -1.53 -12.69
C ILE A 223 9.70 -2.48 -12.75
N HIS A 224 9.47 -3.21 -11.67
CA HIS A 224 8.30 -4.04 -11.50
C HIS A 224 7.28 -3.30 -10.63
N TYR A 225 6.04 -3.23 -11.08
CA TYR A 225 4.94 -2.71 -10.28
C TYR A 225 4.27 -3.86 -9.56
N CYS A 226 4.14 -3.76 -8.25
CA CYS A 226 3.59 -4.79 -7.40
C CYS A 226 2.32 -4.31 -6.71
N ALA A 227 1.36 -5.21 -6.58
CA ALA A 227 0.13 -4.93 -5.88
C ALA A 227 0.33 -5.00 -4.36
N PRO A 228 -0.28 -4.07 -3.60
CA PRO A 228 -0.29 -4.15 -2.15
C PRO A 228 -1.15 -5.33 -1.67
N ALA A 229 -1.04 -5.67 -0.40
CA ALA A 229 -1.86 -6.71 0.20
C ALA A 229 -3.36 -6.41 0.05
N GLY A 230 -4.15 -7.41 -0.26
CA GLY A 230 -5.58 -7.28 -0.56
C GLY A 230 -5.90 -6.91 -2.00
N TYR A 231 -4.90 -6.76 -2.84
CA TYR A 231 -5.01 -6.54 -4.27
C TYR A 231 -4.23 -7.59 -5.05
N ALA A 232 -4.59 -7.78 -6.29
CA ALA A 232 -3.88 -8.67 -7.18
C ALA A 232 -3.75 -8.02 -8.57
N ILE A 233 -2.76 -8.46 -9.31
CA ILE A 233 -2.59 -8.09 -10.71
C ILE A 233 -2.98 -9.29 -11.56
N LEU A 234 -3.95 -9.09 -12.44
CA LEU A 234 -4.34 -10.07 -13.44
C LEU A 234 -3.59 -9.80 -14.73
N LYS A 235 -3.10 -10.86 -15.36
CA LYS A 235 -2.34 -10.83 -16.61
C LYS A 235 -3.07 -11.62 -17.68
N CYS A 236 -3.31 -11.00 -18.83
CA CYS A 236 -3.82 -11.69 -20.00
C CYS A 236 -2.67 -12.37 -20.74
N ASN A 237 -2.78 -13.70 -20.94
CA ASN A 237 -1.77 -14.51 -21.60
C ASN A 237 -2.12 -14.82 -23.06
N ASN A 238 -3.19 -14.24 -23.62
CA ASN A 238 -3.51 -14.38 -25.02
C ASN A 238 -2.43 -13.71 -25.87
N LYS A 239 -1.78 -14.48 -26.74
CA LYS A 239 -0.63 -14.02 -27.53
C LYS A 239 -0.96 -12.94 -28.56
N THR A 240 -2.21 -12.89 -28.99
CA THR A 240 -2.73 -11.94 -29.98
C THR A 240 -3.74 -10.96 -29.38
N PHE A 241 -3.67 -10.73 -28.08
CA PHE A 241 -4.61 -9.84 -27.38
C PHE A 241 -4.47 -8.40 -27.88
N ASN A 242 -5.57 -7.80 -28.31
CA ASN A 242 -5.62 -6.43 -28.86
C ASN A 242 -5.72 -5.31 -27.82
N GLY A 243 -5.71 -5.63 -26.53
CA GLY A 243 -5.77 -4.67 -25.43
C GLY A 243 -7.16 -4.39 -24.88
N THR A 244 -8.23 -4.79 -25.58
CA THR A 244 -9.61 -4.58 -25.14
C THR A 244 -10.44 -5.84 -25.30
N GLY A 245 -11.42 -5.99 -24.42
CA GLY A 245 -12.37 -7.11 -24.48
C GLY A 245 -11.99 -8.30 -23.58
N PRO A 246 -12.68 -9.43 -23.73
CA PRO A 246 -12.49 -10.59 -22.90
C PRO A 246 -11.18 -11.32 -23.20
N CYS A 247 -10.50 -11.75 -22.14
CA CYS A 247 -9.33 -12.61 -22.18
C CYS A 247 -9.68 -13.93 -21.50
N SER A 248 -9.51 -15.03 -22.22
CA SER A 248 -9.84 -16.39 -21.73
C SER A 248 -8.69 -17.10 -21.03
N ASN A 249 -7.47 -16.63 -21.20
CA ASN A 249 -6.28 -17.17 -20.55
C ASN A 249 -5.69 -16.12 -19.62
N VAL A 250 -6.15 -16.13 -18.37
CA VAL A 250 -5.78 -15.16 -17.34
C VAL A 250 -4.93 -15.85 -16.29
N SER A 251 -3.90 -15.18 -15.84
CA SER A 251 -3.11 -15.57 -14.68
C SER A 251 -3.08 -14.45 -13.64
N THR A 252 -2.82 -14.80 -12.38
CA THR A 252 -2.55 -13.83 -11.33
C THR A 252 -1.07 -13.76 -11.06
N VAL A 253 -0.56 -12.54 -10.95
CA VAL A 253 0.84 -12.24 -10.63
C VAL A 253 0.89 -11.26 -9.46
N GLN A 254 1.92 -11.33 -8.66
CA GLN A 254 2.15 -10.35 -7.60
C GLN A 254 2.72 -9.05 -8.16
N CYS A 255 3.62 -9.15 -9.12
CA CYS A 255 4.29 -8.02 -9.77
C CYS A 255 4.24 -8.17 -11.28
N THR A 256 4.30 -7.05 -11.98
CA THR A 256 4.49 -7.02 -13.43
C THR A 256 5.89 -7.53 -13.81
N HIS A 257 6.10 -7.83 -15.08
CA HIS A 257 7.47 -8.02 -15.60
C HIS A 257 8.27 -6.72 -15.47
N GLY A 258 9.60 -6.80 -15.60
CA GLY A 258 10.45 -5.61 -15.57
C GLY A 258 10.18 -4.72 -16.76
N ILE A 259 9.64 -3.53 -16.51
CA ILE A 259 9.33 -2.51 -17.50
C ILE A 259 10.41 -1.44 -17.47
N ARG A 260 11.10 -1.26 -18.57
CA ARG A 260 12.06 -0.16 -18.71
C ARG A 260 11.32 1.13 -19.02
N PRO A 261 11.47 2.19 -18.21
CA PRO A 261 10.82 3.47 -18.45
C PRO A 261 11.54 4.28 -19.53
N VAL A 262 11.57 3.78 -20.75
CA VAL A 262 12.21 4.43 -21.88
C VAL A 262 11.34 5.58 -22.38
N VAL A 263 11.91 6.78 -22.39
CA VAL A 263 11.26 7.99 -22.90
C VAL A 263 11.66 8.16 -24.35
N SER A 264 10.73 7.95 -25.25
CA SER A 264 10.95 8.11 -26.69
C SER A 264 9.66 8.56 -27.39
N THR A 265 9.80 9.10 -28.59
CA THR A 265 8.66 9.45 -29.44
C THR A 265 8.75 8.69 -30.75
N GLN A 266 7.63 8.45 -31.41
CA GLN A 266 7.48 7.77 -32.70
C GLN A 266 7.85 6.29 -32.69
N LEU A 267 9.03 5.93 -32.20
CA LEU A 267 9.52 4.55 -32.10
C LEU A 267 9.59 4.13 -30.63
N LEU A 268 9.09 2.96 -30.31
CA LEU A 268 9.19 2.38 -28.98
C LEU A 268 10.47 1.54 -28.91
N LEU A 269 11.36 1.89 -27.98
CA LEU A 269 12.68 1.30 -27.84
C LEU A 269 12.75 0.34 -26.65
N ASN A 270 13.50 -0.74 -26.80
CA ASN A 270 13.86 -1.66 -25.72
C ASN A 270 12.68 -2.23 -24.92
N GLY A 271 11.51 -2.28 -25.53
CA GLY A 271 10.31 -2.88 -24.94
C GLY A 271 10.24 -4.40 -25.16
N SER A 272 9.12 -4.98 -24.77
CA SER A 272 8.82 -6.38 -25.04
C SER A 272 8.36 -6.56 -26.49
N LEU A 273 8.58 -7.77 -27.03
CA LEU A 273 8.14 -8.16 -28.37
C LEU A 273 6.84 -8.98 -28.28
N ALA A 274 6.02 -8.89 -29.34
CA ALA A 274 4.88 -9.79 -29.50
C ALA A 274 5.36 -11.23 -29.76
N GLU A 275 4.63 -12.20 -29.19
CA GLU A 275 5.06 -13.60 -29.22
C GLU A 275 4.82 -14.31 -30.56
N LYS A 276 3.74 -13.98 -31.29
CA LYS A 276 3.38 -14.64 -32.53
C LYS A 276 3.47 -13.76 -33.77
N GLU A 277 2.64 -12.75 -33.82
CA GLU A 277 2.46 -11.86 -34.95
C GLU A 277 2.42 -10.41 -34.50
N ILE A 278 2.56 -9.48 -35.41
CA ILE A 278 2.43 -8.07 -35.13
C ILE A 278 1.01 -7.78 -34.67
N VAL A 279 0.88 -7.09 -33.55
CA VAL A 279 -0.42 -6.71 -32.97
C VAL A 279 -0.61 -5.21 -33.09
N ILE A 280 -1.77 -4.82 -33.61
CA ILE A 280 -2.18 -3.43 -33.76
C ILE A 280 -3.22 -3.12 -32.68
N ARG A 281 -2.96 -2.08 -31.88
CA ARG A 281 -3.82 -1.67 -30.78
C ARG A 281 -4.26 -0.23 -30.99
N SER A 282 -5.55 0.03 -30.89
CA SER A 282 -6.14 1.35 -30.87
C SER A 282 -7.43 1.34 -30.05
N GLU A 283 -7.76 2.46 -29.44
CA GLU A 283 -9.02 2.60 -28.73
C GLU A 283 -10.20 2.51 -29.70
N ASN A 284 -10.07 3.14 -30.86
CA ASN A 284 -11.03 3.07 -31.95
C ASN A 284 -10.35 3.34 -33.29
N LEU A 285 -10.15 2.29 -34.10
CA LEU A 285 -9.52 2.41 -35.42
C LEU A 285 -10.31 3.26 -36.41
N THR A 286 -11.62 3.39 -36.25
CA THR A 286 -12.46 4.24 -37.10
C THR A 286 -12.28 5.71 -36.82
N ASN A 287 -11.83 6.08 -35.63
CA ASN A 287 -11.51 7.44 -35.25
C ASN A 287 -10.04 7.74 -35.53
N ASN A 288 -9.78 8.59 -36.49
CA ASN A 288 -8.42 8.98 -36.88
C ASN A 288 -7.67 9.83 -35.83
N ALA A 289 -8.38 10.38 -34.84
CA ALA A 289 -7.78 11.12 -33.73
C ALA A 289 -7.13 10.20 -32.68
N LYS A 290 -7.47 8.92 -32.68
CA LYS A 290 -6.92 7.94 -31.72
C LYS A 290 -5.60 7.37 -32.22
N ILE A 291 -4.64 7.30 -31.30
CA ILE A 291 -3.32 6.74 -31.61
C ILE A 291 -3.40 5.24 -31.89
N ILE A 292 -2.54 4.79 -32.77
CA ILE A 292 -2.35 3.39 -33.08
C ILE A 292 -1.01 2.95 -32.55
N ILE A 293 -1.02 1.94 -31.70
CA ILE A 293 0.19 1.34 -31.15
C ILE A 293 0.43 0.03 -31.91
N VAL A 294 1.57 -0.04 -32.59
CA VAL A 294 2.00 -1.25 -33.30
C VAL A 294 3.03 -1.97 -32.43
N HIS A 295 2.77 -3.23 -32.11
CA HIS A 295 3.65 -4.08 -31.34
C HIS A 295 4.31 -5.10 -32.25
N LEU A 296 5.63 -4.99 -32.46
CA LEU A 296 6.38 -5.82 -33.35
C LEU A 296 6.68 -7.20 -32.73
N ASN A 297 6.76 -8.21 -33.59
CA ASN A 297 7.18 -9.56 -33.23
C ASN A 297 8.68 -9.80 -33.37
N THR A 298 9.34 -8.99 -34.17
CA THR A 298 10.80 -8.98 -34.35
C THR A 298 11.33 -7.58 -34.14
N SER A 299 12.43 -7.45 -33.42
CA SER A 299 13.06 -6.14 -33.19
C SER A 299 13.93 -5.73 -34.38
N VAL A 300 13.99 -4.43 -34.61
CA VAL A 300 14.92 -3.82 -35.56
C VAL A 300 15.98 -3.07 -34.78
N GLU A 301 17.25 -3.40 -34.99
CA GLU A 301 18.36 -2.72 -34.32
C GLU A 301 18.54 -1.30 -34.89
N ILE A 302 18.66 -0.32 -34.01
CA ILE A 302 19.02 1.06 -34.33
C ILE A 302 20.32 1.41 -33.58
N VAL A 303 21.31 1.88 -34.32
CA VAL A 303 22.60 2.28 -33.76
C VAL A 303 22.75 3.78 -33.96
N CYS A 304 22.80 4.54 -32.86
CA CYS A 304 22.90 5.97 -32.86
C CYS A 304 24.26 6.42 -32.34
N THR A 305 24.86 7.37 -33.01
CA THR A 305 26.21 7.84 -32.71
C THR A 305 26.26 9.38 -32.73
N ARG A 306 26.87 9.96 -31.71
CA ARG A 306 27.40 11.33 -31.74
C ARG A 306 28.91 11.24 -31.91
N PRO A 307 29.39 11.36 -33.13
CA PRO A 307 30.84 11.33 -33.40
C PRO A 307 31.52 12.58 -32.87
N GLY A 308 32.80 12.50 -32.68
CA GLY A 308 33.62 13.62 -32.17
C GLY A 308 33.96 13.45 -30.68
N ASN A 309 35.08 14.02 -30.31
CA ASN A 309 35.55 14.00 -28.93
C ASN A 309 35.20 15.34 -28.24
N ASN A 310 34.02 15.41 -27.69
CA ASN A 310 33.57 16.59 -26.95
C ASN A 310 34.26 16.65 -25.60
N THR A 311 34.69 17.85 -25.19
CA THR A 311 35.21 18.09 -23.86
C THR A 311 34.19 18.77 -22.98
N ARG A 312 34.24 18.46 -21.71
CA ARG A 312 33.37 19.08 -20.71
C ARG A 312 34.16 20.12 -19.92
N LYS A 313 33.68 21.34 -19.90
CA LYS A 313 34.21 22.48 -19.18
C LYS A 313 33.39 22.78 -17.95
N SER A 314 34.03 23.01 -16.82
CA SER A 314 33.37 23.44 -15.60
C SER A 314 33.42 24.95 -15.46
N VAL A 315 32.30 25.61 -15.35
CA VAL A 315 32.20 27.07 -15.13
C VAL A 315 31.51 27.31 -13.79
N ARG A 316 32.17 28.03 -12.90
CA ARG A 316 31.57 28.43 -11.63
C ARG A 316 30.60 29.59 -11.83
N ILE A 317 29.37 29.45 -11.38
CA ILE A 317 28.30 30.42 -11.51
C ILE A 317 27.84 31.01 -10.16
N GLY A 318 28.45 30.56 -9.09
CA GLY A 318 28.17 31.01 -7.73
C GLY A 318 28.92 30.20 -6.69
N PRO A 319 28.80 30.54 -5.40
CA PRO A 319 29.41 29.78 -4.33
C PRO A 319 28.91 28.31 -4.30
N GLY A 320 29.83 27.37 -4.50
CA GLY A 320 29.48 25.95 -4.53
C GLY A 320 28.66 25.48 -5.73
N GLN A 321 28.41 26.34 -6.72
CA GLN A 321 27.64 26.05 -7.91
C GLN A 321 28.51 26.00 -9.17
N THR A 322 28.47 24.86 -9.85
CA THR A 322 29.23 24.61 -11.06
C THR A 322 28.28 24.34 -12.24
N PHE A 323 28.46 25.08 -13.33
CA PHE A 323 27.80 24.82 -14.60
C PHE A 323 28.74 24.00 -15.49
N TYR A 324 28.26 22.89 -16.02
CA TYR A 324 29.01 22.09 -16.96
C TYR A 324 28.61 22.42 -18.38
N ALA A 325 29.55 22.94 -19.14
CA ALA A 325 29.33 23.32 -20.53
C ALA A 325 30.23 22.51 -21.46
N THR A 326 29.89 22.50 -22.72
CA THR A 326 30.80 21.98 -23.77
C THR A 326 31.95 23.01 -23.95
N GLY A 327 33.17 22.53 -23.77
CA GLY A 327 34.37 23.31 -24.00
C GLY A 327 34.75 23.31 -25.49
N ASP A 328 35.70 22.44 -25.84
CA ASP A 328 36.15 22.30 -27.23
C ASP A 328 35.72 20.93 -27.78
N ILE A 329 35.55 20.86 -29.09
CA ILE A 329 35.36 19.62 -29.82
C ILE A 329 36.67 19.28 -30.52
N ILE A 330 37.28 18.17 -30.14
CA ILE A 330 38.55 17.70 -30.69
C ILE A 330 38.29 16.74 -31.84
N GLY A 331 38.87 16.97 -33.00
CA GLY A 331 38.81 16.13 -34.17
C GLY A 331 37.73 16.55 -35.16
N ASP A 332 37.25 15.60 -35.93
CA ASP A 332 36.29 15.83 -37.01
C ASP A 332 34.86 16.04 -36.47
N ILE A 333 34.24 17.16 -36.80
CA ILE A 333 32.87 17.46 -36.44
C ILE A 333 31.95 16.83 -37.46
N ARG A 334 31.30 15.72 -37.03
CA ARG A 334 30.24 15.10 -37.84
C ARG A 334 28.91 15.21 -37.12
N GLN A 335 27.84 15.30 -37.90
CA GLN A 335 26.50 15.32 -37.38
C GLN A 335 26.14 14.02 -36.69
N ALA A 336 25.46 14.08 -35.55
CA ALA A 336 24.88 12.91 -34.91
C ALA A 336 23.90 12.20 -35.85
N HIS A 337 23.95 10.90 -35.89
CA HIS A 337 23.13 10.11 -36.80
C HIS A 337 22.76 8.75 -36.20
N CYS A 338 21.71 8.18 -36.75
CA CYS A 338 21.28 6.82 -36.45
C CYS A 338 21.30 5.98 -37.73
N ASN A 339 21.75 4.73 -37.62
CA ASN A 339 21.78 3.76 -38.72
C ASN A 339 20.82 2.62 -38.42
N ILE A 340 20.02 2.27 -39.41
CA ILE A 340 19.07 1.18 -39.39
C ILE A 340 19.28 0.34 -40.66
N SER A 341 19.21 -0.98 -40.55
CA SER A 341 19.25 -1.87 -41.72
C SER A 341 18.02 -1.63 -42.60
N GLU A 342 18.24 -1.16 -43.81
CA GLU A 342 17.16 -0.86 -44.78
C GLU A 342 16.31 -2.08 -45.06
N ARG A 343 16.94 -3.23 -45.22
CA ARG A 343 16.26 -4.49 -45.48
C ARG A 343 15.32 -4.85 -44.32
N GLN A 344 15.82 -4.88 -43.11
CA GLN A 344 15.02 -5.27 -41.95
C GLN A 344 13.85 -4.29 -41.72
N TRP A 345 14.10 -3.01 -41.93
CA TRP A 345 13.08 -1.99 -41.78
C TRP A 345 11.96 -2.10 -42.80
N ASN A 346 12.33 -2.31 -44.07
CA ASN A 346 11.36 -2.47 -45.14
C ASN A 346 10.52 -3.74 -44.97
N GLU A 347 11.14 -4.87 -44.56
CA GLU A 347 10.44 -6.10 -44.21
C GLU A 347 9.44 -5.84 -43.06
N THR A 348 9.85 -5.11 -42.02
CA THR A 348 8.98 -4.77 -40.88
C THR A 348 7.80 -3.90 -41.32
N LEU A 349 8.03 -2.83 -42.09
CA LEU A 349 6.95 -1.97 -42.58
C LEU A 349 5.96 -2.72 -43.48
N GLN A 350 6.44 -3.68 -44.26
CA GLN A 350 5.57 -4.51 -45.07
C GLN A 350 4.69 -5.43 -44.23
N GLU A 351 5.25 -6.05 -43.19
CA GLU A 351 4.47 -6.86 -42.26
C GLU A 351 3.43 -6.02 -41.49
N VAL A 352 3.81 -4.82 -41.03
CA VAL A 352 2.88 -3.86 -40.42
C VAL A 352 1.77 -3.46 -41.40
N GLY A 353 2.13 -3.19 -42.68
CA GLY A 353 1.17 -2.87 -43.73
C GLY A 353 0.18 -4.03 -43.99
N LYS A 354 0.64 -5.25 -43.97
CA LYS A 354 -0.19 -6.44 -44.10
C LYS A 354 -1.19 -6.58 -42.96
N GLU A 355 -0.75 -6.31 -41.72
CA GLU A 355 -1.64 -6.31 -40.55
C GLU A 355 -2.65 -5.16 -40.59
N LEU A 356 -2.22 -3.96 -40.99
CA LEU A 356 -3.12 -2.81 -41.13
C LEU A 356 -4.17 -3.07 -42.22
N GLN A 357 -3.82 -3.77 -43.30
CA GLN A 357 -4.75 -4.09 -44.37
C GLN A 357 -5.88 -5.04 -43.93
N LYS A 358 -5.65 -5.88 -42.92
CA LYS A 358 -6.72 -6.69 -42.30
C LYS A 358 -7.82 -5.83 -41.68
N HIS A 359 -7.43 -4.64 -41.12
CA HIS A 359 -8.35 -3.69 -40.52
C HIS A 359 -8.95 -2.68 -41.54
N PHE A 360 -8.24 -2.43 -42.64
CA PHE A 360 -8.65 -1.53 -43.72
C PHE A 360 -8.68 -2.33 -45.06
N PRO A 361 -9.66 -3.23 -45.24
CA PRO A 361 -9.76 -4.06 -46.44
C PRO A 361 -9.94 -3.20 -47.69
N ASN A 362 -9.30 -3.58 -48.79
CA ASN A 362 -9.32 -2.92 -50.07
C ASN A 362 -8.70 -1.51 -50.10
N LYS A 363 -7.89 -1.15 -49.13
CA LYS A 363 -7.15 0.09 -49.04
C LYS A 363 -5.65 -0.17 -49.21
N THR A 364 -4.99 0.75 -49.92
CA THR A 364 -3.52 0.78 -50.00
C THR A 364 -2.97 1.49 -48.77
N ILE A 365 -2.02 0.89 -48.10
CA ILE A 365 -1.39 1.48 -46.92
C ILE A 365 -0.21 2.32 -47.35
N LYS A 366 -0.22 3.60 -47.00
CA LYS A 366 0.83 4.55 -47.29
C LYS A 366 1.45 5.05 -46.01
N TYR A 367 2.77 5.10 -45.95
CA TYR A 367 3.52 5.70 -44.86
C TYR A 367 4.07 7.05 -45.32
N GLU A 368 3.89 8.07 -44.51
CA GLU A 368 4.42 9.40 -44.75
C GLU A 368 5.10 9.97 -43.50
N ARG A 369 5.93 10.96 -43.69
CA ARG A 369 6.61 11.67 -42.59
C ARG A 369 5.61 12.24 -41.60
N SER A 370 6.07 12.56 -40.40
CA SER A 370 5.27 13.22 -39.36
C SER A 370 4.54 14.47 -39.91
N ALA A 371 3.35 14.71 -39.42
CA ALA A 371 2.54 15.87 -39.84
C ALA A 371 3.16 17.23 -39.46
N GLY A 372 4.22 17.27 -38.68
CA GLY A 372 4.87 18.48 -38.19
C GLY A 372 4.50 18.75 -36.73
N GLY A 373 4.77 19.94 -36.27
CA GLY A 373 4.63 20.37 -34.88
C GLY A 373 5.97 20.69 -34.25
N ASP A 374 6.04 20.66 -32.92
CA ASP A 374 7.26 20.89 -32.17
C ASP A 374 8.30 19.81 -32.48
N MET A 375 9.58 20.13 -32.33
CA MET A 375 10.65 19.21 -32.65
C MET A 375 10.55 17.90 -31.83
N GLU A 376 10.03 17.95 -30.62
CA GLU A 376 9.83 16.83 -29.74
C GLU A 376 8.83 15.79 -30.28
N ILE A 377 7.89 16.19 -31.11
CA ILE A 377 6.85 15.35 -31.71
C ILE A 377 7.16 15.01 -33.15
N ALA A 378 7.66 15.98 -33.94
CA ALA A 378 7.95 15.87 -35.36
C ALA A 378 9.16 14.98 -35.67
N THR A 379 9.98 14.69 -34.66
CA THR A 379 11.18 13.86 -34.77
C THR A 379 11.15 12.71 -33.77
N HIS A 380 11.93 11.68 -34.02
CA HIS A 380 12.21 10.64 -33.04
C HIS A 380 13.14 11.19 -31.96
N SER A 381 12.59 11.45 -30.78
CA SER A 381 13.36 11.92 -29.63
C SER A 381 13.63 10.78 -28.66
N PHE A 382 14.84 10.70 -28.14
CA PHE A 382 15.25 9.70 -27.18
C PHE A 382 16.52 10.15 -26.43
N ASN A 383 16.85 9.43 -25.37
CA ASN A 383 18.08 9.63 -24.62
C ASN A 383 19.10 8.56 -25.02
N CYS A 384 20.32 8.99 -25.34
CA CYS A 384 21.42 8.09 -25.65
C CYS A 384 22.65 8.50 -24.83
N GLY A 385 23.03 7.67 -23.88
CA GLY A 385 24.21 7.91 -23.04
C GLY A 385 24.18 9.18 -22.21
N GLY A 386 23.00 9.76 -21.97
CA GLY A 386 22.81 11.02 -21.25
C GLY A 386 22.63 12.25 -22.13
N GLU A 387 22.75 12.12 -23.45
CA GLU A 387 22.45 13.15 -24.44
C GLU A 387 21.08 12.92 -25.07
N PHE A 388 20.36 13.99 -25.37
CA PHE A 388 19.01 13.91 -25.95
C PHE A 388 19.06 14.15 -27.43
N PHE A 389 18.70 13.13 -28.20
CA PHE A 389 18.72 13.11 -29.66
C PHE A 389 17.34 13.37 -30.22
N TYR A 390 17.29 14.11 -31.32
CA TYR A 390 16.09 14.41 -32.10
C TYR A 390 16.38 14.09 -33.55
N CYS A 391 15.94 12.93 -34.00
CA CYS A 391 16.27 12.37 -35.30
C CYS A 391 15.15 12.56 -36.31
N ASN A 392 15.47 13.02 -37.50
CA ASN A 392 14.51 13.16 -38.59
C ASN A 392 14.20 11.79 -39.16
N THR A 393 12.93 11.38 -39.07
CA THR A 393 12.44 10.06 -39.49
C THR A 393 11.81 10.07 -40.90
N SER A 394 11.95 11.14 -41.68
CA SER A 394 11.34 11.23 -43.02
C SER A 394 11.75 10.11 -43.96
N ASN A 395 12.98 9.59 -43.83
CA ASN A 395 13.46 8.48 -44.63
C ASN A 395 12.99 7.10 -44.15
N LEU A 396 12.50 6.99 -42.92
CA LEU A 396 11.94 5.74 -42.37
C LEU A 396 10.51 5.52 -42.82
N PHE A 397 9.69 6.57 -42.75
CA PHE A 397 8.28 6.51 -43.08
C PHE A 397 8.02 7.11 -44.47
N ASN A 398 8.48 6.38 -45.47
CA ASN A 398 8.30 6.76 -46.88
C ASN A 398 8.12 5.49 -47.69
N GLY A 399 6.90 5.10 -47.94
CA GLY A 399 6.63 3.87 -48.70
C GLY A 399 5.14 3.59 -48.82
N THR A 400 4.84 2.69 -49.75
CA THR A 400 3.48 2.25 -50.01
C THR A 400 3.43 0.72 -50.02
N TYR A 401 2.45 0.17 -49.28
CA TYR A 401 2.19 -1.25 -49.27
C TYR A 401 0.93 -1.55 -50.08
N ASN A 402 1.10 -2.31 -51.17
CA ASN A 402 0.03 -2.65 -52.12
C ASN A 402 -0.16 -4.15 -52.29
N GLY A 403 0.19 -4.95 -51.26
CA GLY A 403 0.03 -6.39 -51.33
C GLY A 403 1.11 -7.14 -52.13
N THR A 404 2.01 -6.48 -52.82
CA THR A 404 3.11 -7.06 -53.61
C THR A 404 4.43 -6.86 -52.88
N TYR A 405 5.14 -7.97 -52.68
CA TYR A 405 6.47 -7.98 -52.06
C TYR A 405 7.52 -7.57 -53.09
N ILE A 406 8.20 -6.47 -52.91
CA ILE A 406 9.40 -6.10 -53.65
C ILE A 406 10.58 -6.31 -52.73
N SER A 407 11.24 -7.48 -52.88
CA SER A 407 12.49 -7.75 -52.20
C SER A 407 13.60 -6.90 -52.80
N THR A 408 14.02 -5.86 -52.12
CA THR A 408 15.26 -5.16 -52.44
C THR A 408 16.41 -5.86 -51.74
N ASN A 409 17.30 -6.51 -52.47
CA ASN A 409 18.53 -7.10 -51.94
C ASN A 409 19.58 -6.02 -51.56
N SER A 410 19.13 -4.87 -51.00
CA SER A 410 20.05 -3.84 -50.59
C SER A 410 20.72 -4.20 -49.26
N THR A 411 22.01 -4.13 -49.22
CA THR A 411 22.85 -4.25 -48.03
C THR A 411 23.09 -2.86 -47.42
N SER A 412 22.36 -1.84 -47.86
CA SER A 412 22.49 -0.46 -47.42
C SER A 412 21.85 -0.21 -46.06
N ASN A 413 22.31 0.82 -45.41
CA ASN A 413 21.71 1.30 -44.15
C ASN A 413 20.95 2.59 -44.42
N ILE A 414 19.80 2.77 -43.75
CA ILE A 414 19.12 4.05 -43.67
C ILE A 414 19.81 4.87 -42.59
N THR A 415 20.30 6.04 -42.98
CA THR A 415 20.92 6.98 -42.05
C THR A 415 19.98 8.12 -41.71
N LEU A 416 19.65 8.27 -40.44
CA LEU A 416 18.84 9.38 -39.93
C LEU A 416 19.75 10.49 -39.41
N GLN A 417 19.48 11.71 -39.84
CA GLN A 417 20.18 12.88 -39.32
C GLN A 417 19.57 13.33 -38.01
N CYS A 418 20.38 13.46 -36.95
CA CYS A 418 19.94 13.83 -35.62
C CYS A 418 20.49 15.20 -35.21
N ARG A 419 19.67 15.92 -34.45
CA ARG A 419 20.07 17.11 -33.71
C ARG A 419 20.13 16.76 -32.22
N ILE A 420 20.98 17.47 -31.48
CA ILE A 420 21.10 17.32 -30.03
C ILE A 420 20.62 18.62 -29.38
N LYS A 421 19.80 18.47 -28.35
CA LYS A 421 19.40 19.56 -27.45
C LYS A 421 19.90 19.28 -26.05
N GLN A 422 20.34 20.30 -25.37
CA GLN A 422 20.72 20.23 -23.96
C GLN A 422 19.62 20.80 -23.05
N ILE A 423 18.87 21.82 -23.50
CA ILE A 423 17.74 22.37 -22.77
C ILE A 423 16.45 21.68 -23.22
N ILE A 424 15.82 20.96 -22.30
CA ILE A 424 14.73 20.07 -22.61
C ILE A 424 13.53 20.42 -21.73
N ASN A 425 12.35 20.56 -22.36
CA ASN A 425 11.06 20.63 -21.70
C ASN A 425 10.49 19.21 -21.62
N MET A 426 10.75 18.53 -20.50
CA MET A 426 10.20 17.19 -20.29
C MET A 426 8.71 17.24 -20.03
N TRP A 427 7.99 16.24 -20.54
CA TRP A 427 6.57 16.02 -20.28
C TRP A 427 5.66 17.16 -20.73
N GLN A 428 6.13 18.02 -21.65
CA GLN A 428 5.39 19.21 -22.09
C GLN A 428 4.96 20.14 -20.93
N GLY A 429 5.69 20.06 -19.82
CA GLY A 429 5.43 20.86 -18.63
C GLY A 429 5.75 22.34 -18.85
N VAL A 430 4.78 23.22 -18.57
CA VAL A 430 4.99 24.66 -18.60
C VAL A 430 5.72 25.09 -17.33
N GLY A 431 6.77 25.92 -17.48
CA GLY A 431 7.46 26.53 -16.36
C GLY A 431 8.66 25.74 -15.81
N ARG A 432 9.01 24.60 -16.39
CA ARG A 432 10.17 23.80 -15.99
C ARG A 432 10.96 23.34 -17.21
N ALA A 433 12.28 23.56 -17.17
CA ALA A 433 13.21 23.06 -18.17
C ALA A 433 14.42 22.45 -17.48
N MET A 434 14.97 21.42 -18.10
CA MET A 434 16.19 20.75 -17.65
C MET A 434 17.31 21.01 -18.63
N TYR A 435 18.48 21.33 -18.10
CA TYR A 435 19.74 21.36 -18.87
C TYR A 435 20.46 20.02 -18.65
N ALA A 436 20.68 19.26 -19.71
CA ALA A 436 21.48 18.04 -19.68
C ALA A 436 22.97 18.40 -19.79
N PRO A 437 23.80 18.09 -18.79
CA PRO A 437 25.24 18.34 -18.88
C PRO A 437 25.85 17.58 -20.07
N PRO A 438 26.84 18.16 -20.78
CA PRO A 438 27.46 17.46 -21.89
C PRO A 438 28.23 16.24 -21.41
N ILE A 439 28.23 15.20 -22.23
CA ILE A 439 29.02 13.99 -22.00
C ILE A 439 30.30 14.09 -22.82
N ALA A 440 31.44 13.84 -22.16
CA ALA A 440 32.75 13.88 -22.81
C ALA A 440 32.94 12.62 -23.69
N GLY A 441 33.71 12.80 -24.77
CA GLY A 441 34.04 11.73 -25.71
C GLY A 441 32.99 11.54 -26.80
N ASN A 442 33.11 10.45 -27.56
CA ASN A 442 32.11 10.03 -28.52
C ASN A 442 31.07 9.15 -27.82
N ILE A 443 29.84 9.20 -28.30
CA ILE A 443 28.74 8.41 -27.76
C ILE A 443 28.20 7.52 -28.86
N THR A 444 28.04 6.23 -28.53
CA THR A 444 27.33 5.25 -29.39
C THR A 444 26.42 4.42 -28.54
N CYS A 445 25.17 4.33 -28.91
CA CYS A 445 24.19 3.49 -28.25
C CYS A 445 23.50 2.58 -29.27
N LYS A 446 23.19 1.38 -28.82
CA LYS A 446 22.42 0.38 -29.55
C LYS A 446 21.09 0.18 -28.84
N SER A 447 20.00 0.26 -29.60
CA SER A 447 18.66 0.04 -29.11
C SER A 447 17.88 -0.84 -30.07
N ASN A 448 16.83 -1.48 -29.58
CA ASN A 448 15.95 -2.30 -30.38
C ASN A 448 14.60 -1.60 -30.53
N ILE A 449 14.17 -1.40 -31.76
CA ILE A 449 12.82 -0.91 -32.06
C ILE A 449 11.85 -2.07 -31.85
N THR A 450 10.94 -1.96 -30.90
CA THR A 450 9.97 -2.99 -30.53
C THR A 450 8.54 -2.60 -30.82
N GLY A 451 8.28 -1.35 -31.16
CA GLY A 451 6.95 -0.86 -31.48
C GLY A 451 6.97 0.48 -32.18
N LEU A 452 5.83 0.85 -32.74
CA LEU A 452 5.61 2.09 -33.46
C LEU A 452 4.37 2.79 -32.91
N LEU A 453 4.40 4.11 -32.89
CA LEU A 453 3.25 4.95 -32.60
C LEU A 453 2.82 5.62 -33.91
N LEU A 454 1.62 5.34 -34.37
CA LEU A 454 1.11 5.85 -35.63
C LEU A 454 -0.22 6.60 -35.46
N THR A 455 -0.46 7.53 -36.34
CA THR A 455 -1.76 8.18 -36.52
C THR A 455 -2.20 8.06 -37.96
N ARG A 456 -3.50 7.95 -38.18
CA ARG A 456 -4.10 7.90 -39.51
C ARG A 456 -4.58 9.28 -39.94
N ASP A 457 -4.31 9.65 -41.15
CA ASP A 457 -4.86 10.89 -41.74
C ASP A 457 -6.38 10.73 -41.96
N GLY A 458 -7.13 11.74 -41.56
CA GLY A 458 -8.56 11.82 -41.77
C GLY A 458 -8.92 13.06 -42.57
N GLY A 459 -10.16 13.20 -42.89
CA GLY A 459 -10.73 14.35 -43.59
C GLY A 459 -11.68 13.89 -44.68
N THR A 460 -12.75 14.66 -44.87
CA THR A 460 -13.68 14.50 -45.99
C THR A 460 -13.11 15.18 -47.23
N LYS A 461 -12.30 14.49 -48.00
CA LYS A 461 -12.13 14.85 -49.41
C LYS A 461 -13.37 14.30 -50.13
N ASN A 462 -14.06 15.15 -50.78
CA ASN A 462 -15.30 14.86 -51.55
C ASN A 462 -15.14 13.92 -52.76
N ASN A 463 -14.07 13.13 -52.78
CA ASN A 463 -13.82 12.16 -53.87
C ASN A 463 -14.07 10.73 -53.34
N SER A 464 -15.14 10.16 -53.74
CA SER A 464 -15.64 8.81 -53.42
C SER A 464 -14.73 7.64 -53.87
N ASN A 465 -13.50 7.89 -54.30
CA ASN A 465 -12.54 6.87 -54.79
C ASN A 465 -11.21 6.87 -53.98
N GLU A 466 -11.22 7.17 -52.69
CA GLU A 466 -10.01 7.07 -51.89
C GLU A 466 -9.68 5.58 -51.64
N THR A 467 -8.69 5.09 -52.41
CA THR A 467 -8.15 3.75 -52.28
C THR A 467 -6.98 3.67 -51.32
N GLU A 468 -6.55 4.80 -50.74
CA GLU A 468 -5.35 4.91 -49.89
C GLU A 468 -5.68 5.35 -48.47
N GLU A 469 -4.99 4.76 -47.48
CA GLU A 469 -4.94 5.21 -46.08
C GLU A 469 -3.52 5.61 -45.77
N THR A 470 -3.33 6.83 -45.24
CA THR A 470 -2.00 7.37 -44.90
C THR A 470 -1.77 7.27 -43.40
N PHE A 471 -0.65 6.69 -43.04
CA PHE A 471 -0.20 6.56 -41.65
C PHE A 471 1.07 7.39 -41.42
N ARG A 472 1.07 8.15 -40.35
CA ARG A 472 2.19 9.01 -39.96
C ARG A 472 2.69 8.66 -38.59
N PRO A 473 4.00 8.76 -38.33
CA PRO A 473 4.53 8.57 -36.98
C PRO A 473 3.99 9.66 -36.05
N ALA A 474 3.64 9.26 -34.83
CA ALA A 474 3.08 10.12 -33.81
C ALA A 474 3.82 9.92 -32.48
N GLY A 475 3.45 10.68 -31.49
CA GLY A 475 4.01 10.63 -30.14
C GLY A 475 3.69 11.87 -29.35
N GLY A 476 4.38 12.06 -28.24
CA GLY A 476 4.25 13.24 -27.38
C GLY A 476 3.59 12.94 -26.05
N ASP A 477 2.55 12.11 -26.02
CA ASP A 477 2.00 11.60 -24.77
C ASP A 477 2.75 10.34 -24.33
N MET A 478 3.55 10.46 -23.27
CA MET A 478 4.36 9.33 -22.77
C MET A 478 3.52 8.19 -22.18
N ARG A 479 2.24 8.44 -21.88
CA ARG A 479 1.32 7.39 -21.42
C ARG A 479 1.17 6.28 -22.45
N ASP A 480 1.23 6.61 -23.74
CA ASP A 480 1.16 5.62 -24.80
C ASP A 480 2.36 4.67 -24.82
N ASN A 481 3.54 5.18 -24.43
CA ASN A 481 4.71 4.33 -24.24
C ASN A 481 4.48 3.32 -23.09
N TRP A 482 3.87 3.77 -22.02
CA TRP A 482 3.56 2.89 -20.88
C TRP A 482 2.44 1.92 -21.19
N ARG A 483 1.43 2.33 -21.96
CA ARG A 483 0.36 1.44 -22.43
C ARG A 483 0.89 0.28 -23.25
N SER A 484 1.93 0.47 -24.03
CA SER A 484 2.54 -0.60 -24.84
C SER A 484 3.09 -1.76 -24.01
N GLU A 485 3.42 -1.51 -22.74
CA GLU A 485 3.91 -2.55 -21.81
C GLU A 485 2.86 -3.01 -20.81
N LEU A 486 1.98 -2.11 -20.36
CA LEU A 486 0.97 -2.39 -19.34
C LEU A 486 -0.36 -2.90 -19.89
N TYR A 487 -0.49 -3.10 -21.20
CA TYR A 487 -1.76 -3.47 -21.85
C TYR A 487 -2.35 -4.79 -21.35
N LYS A 488 -1.52 -5.73 -20.93
CA LYS A 488 -1.91 -7.06 -20.47
C LYS A 488 -2.22 -7.17 -18.98
N TYR A 489 -2.06 -6.10 -18.22
CA TYR A 489 -2.25 -6.10 -16.77
C TYR A 489 -3.51 -5.36 -16.36
N LYS A 490 -4.11 -5.84 -15.28
CA LYS A 490 -5.27 -5.23 -14.63
C LYS A 490 -5.13 -5.38 -13.12
N VAL A 491 -5.34 -4.30 -12.39
CA VAL A 491 -5.36 -4.34 -10.92
C VAL A 491 -6.77 -4.60 -10.45
N VAL A 492 -6.92 -5.55 -9.57
CA VAL A 492 -8.19 -5.91 -8.94
C VAL A 492 -8.07 -5.91 -7.44
N GLU A 493 -9.16 -5.55 -6.80
CA GLU A 493 -9.34 -5.60 -5.37
C GLU A 493 -9.97 -6.92 -4.98
N ILE A 494 -9.32 -7.66 -4.10
CA ILE A 494 -9.88 -8.91 -3.57
C ILE A 494 -10.98 -8.59 -2.56
N GLN A 495 -12.13 -9.21 -2.72
CA GLN A 495 -13.27 -9.13 -1.81
C GLN A 495 -13.46 -10.46 -1.10
N PRO A 496 -12.75 -10.67 0.01
CA PRO A 496 -12.69 -12.00 0.64
C PRO A 496 -13.98 -12.38 1.37
N LEU A 497 -14.85 -11.42 1.64
CA LEU A 497 -16.08 -11.64 2.38
C LEU A 497 -17.20 -12.03 1.43
N GLY A 498 -17.72 -13.23 1.58
CA GLY A 498 -18.79 -13.78 0.77
C GLY A 498 -19.93 -14.32 1.61
N ILE A 499 -21.13 -14.29 1.07
CA ILE A 499 -22.35 -14.77 1.70
C ILE A 499 -23.03 -15.75 0.77
N ALA A 500 -23.42 -16.91 1.31
CA ALA A 500 -24.15 -17.92 0.55
C ALA A 500 -25.15 -18.65 1.41
N PRO A 501 -26.26 -19.17 0.85
CA PRO A 501 -27.23 -19.97 1.57
C PRO A 501 -26.71 -21.39 1.80
N THR A 502 -26.87 -21.91 3.01
CA THR A 502 -26.61 -23.31 3.36
C THR A 502 -27.70 -23.85 4.27
N GLY A 503 -27.81 -25.18 4.33
CA GLY A 503 -28.72 -25.85 5.27
C GLY A 503 -28.27 -25.81 6.73
N ALA A 504 -27.08 -25.28 7.03
CA ALA A 504 -26.52 -25.21 8.37
C ALA A 504 -26.98 -23.95 9.10
N LYS A 505 -27.47 -24.11 10.34
CA LYS A 505 -27.87 -23.02 11.23
C LYS A 505 -26.92 -22.96 12.43
N ARG A 506 -26.58 -21.72 12.90
CA ARG A 506 -25.81 -21.51 14.12
C ARG A 506 -26.55 -22.09 15.34
N ARG A 507 -25.83 -22.85 16.12
CA ARG A 507 -26.35 -23.39 17.39
C ARG A 507 -25.96 -22.47 18.55
N VAL A 508 -26.81 -22.35 19.56
CA VAL A 508 -26.59 -21.51 20.74
C VAL A 508 -25.38 -21.98 21.57
N VAL A 509 -25.04 -23.28 21.52
CA VAL A 509 -23.85 -23.86 22.13
C VAL A 509 -23.06 -24.59 21.06
N GLU A 510 -22.00 -23.96 20.54
CA GLU A 510 -21.05 -24.62 19.65
C GLU A 510 -20.04 -25.43 20.48
N ARG A 511 -20.13 -26.75 20.42
CA ARG A 511 -18.98 -27.60 20.72
C ARG A 511 -18.02 -27.48 19.52
N GLU A 512 -16.84 -26.94 19.77
CA GLU A 512 -15.75 -26.96 18.80
C GLU A 512 -15.48 -28.41 18.36
N LYS A 513 -16.02 -28.78 17.22
CA LYS A 513 -15.49 -29.92 16.48
C LYS A 513 -14.31 -29.40 15.69
N ARG A 514 -13.08 -29.71 16.09
CA ARG A 514 -11.91 -29.61 15.23
C ARG A 514 -12.25 -30.33 13.93
N ALA A 515 -12.41 -29.60 12.85
CA ALA A 515 -12.45 -30.15 11.50
C ALA A 515 -11.11 -30.88 11.29
N ALA A 516 -11.18 -32.20 11.12
CA ALA A 516 -10.04 -32.98 10.67
C ALA A 516 -9.60 -32.37 9.32
N GLY A 517 -8.35 -31.93 9.25
CA GLY A 517 -7.78 -31.35 8.05
C GLY A 517 -7.82 -32.37 6.92
N LEU A 518 -8.79 -32.24 6.04
CA LEU A 518 -8.73 -32.82 4.69
C LEU A 518 -7.57 -32.12 3.99
N GLY A 519 -6.61 -32.92 3.49
CA GLY A 519 -5.43 -32.45 2.79
C GLY A 519 -5.81 -31.40 1.77
N ALA A 520 -5.34 -30.19 1.99
CA ALA A 520 -5.56 -29.08 1.08
C ALA A 520 -4.97 -29.46 -0.28
N LEU A 521 -5.82 -29.54 -1.29
CA LEU A 521 -5.39 -29.46 -2.67
C LEU A 521 -4.59 -28.16 -2.78
N PHE A 522 -3.31 -28.25 -3.18
CA PHE A 522 -2.42 -27.11 -3.38
C PHE A 522 -2.88 -26.28 -4.58
N LEU A 523 -4.00 -25.56 -4.43
CA LEU A 523 -4.39 -24.51 -5.33
C LEU A 523 -3.77 -23.21 -4.76
N GLY A 524 -3.00 -22.51 -5.59
CA GLY A 524 -2.41 -21.24 -5.21
C GLY A 524 -3.46 -20.14 -5.06
N PHE A 525 -2.99 -18.93 -4.74
CA PHE A 525 -3.82 -17.73 -4.57
C PHE A 525 -4.74 -17.49 -5.77
N LEU A 526 -6.05 -17.39 -5.54
CA LEU A 526 -7.11 -17.27 -6.55
C LEU A 526 -7.22 -18.46 -7.54
N GLY A 527 -6.49 -19.55 -7.31
CA GLY A 527 -6.50 -20.70 -8.21
C GLY A 527 -7.87 -21.37 -8.36
N ALA A 528 -8.73 -21.24 -7.37
CA ALA A 528 -10.10 -21.77 -7.40
C ALA A 528 -11.16 -20.77 -7.90
N ALA A 529 -10.78 -19.62 -8.44
CA ALA A 529 -11.74 -18.58 -8.87
C ALA A 529 -12.66 -19.05 -10.02
N GLY A 530 -12.16 -19.92 -10.90
CA GLY A 530 -12.94 -20.53 -11.97
C GLY A 530 -13.65 -21.83 -11.58
N SER A 531 -13.46 -22.34 -10.36
CA SER A 531 -14.09 -23.53 -9.84
C SER A 531 -15.49 -23.24 -9.29
N THR A 532 -16.29 -24.28 -9.13
CA THR A 532 -17.62 -24.13 -8.47
C THR A 532 -17.47 -23.63 -7.04
N MET A 533 -18.50 -23.01 -6.51
CA MET A 533 -18.50 -22.48 -5.14
C MET A 533 -18.16 -23.56 -4.11
N GLY A 534 -18.70 -24.78 -4.27
CA GLY A 534 -18.42 -25.92 -3.40
C GLY A 534 -16.94 -26.32 -3.42
N ALA A 535 -16.33 -26.41 -4.59
CA ALA A 535 -14.90 -26.72 -4.73
C ALA A 535 -14.00 -25.58 -4.23
N ALA A 536 -14.35 -24.32 -4.49
CA ALA A 536 -13.60 -23.16 -4.06
C ALA A 536 -13.64 -22.95 -2.53
N SER A 537 -14.68 -23.41 -1.85
CA SER A 537 -14.83 -23.26 -0.41
C SER A 537 -13.80 -24.07 0.41
N ILE A 538 -13.15 -25.06 -0.21
CA ILE A 538 -12.08 -25.85 0.42
C ILE A 538 -10.78 -25.04 0.53
N THR A 539 -10.58 -24.05 -0.34
CA THR A 539 -9.33 -23.27 -0.47
C THR A 539 -9.39 -21.86 0.14
N LEU A 540 -10.37 -21.57 0.99
CA LEU A 540 -10.53 -20.26 1.65
C LEU A 540 -9.31 -19.85 2.45
N THR A 541 -8.59 -20.79 3.03
CA THR A 541 -7.38 -20.57 3.81
C THR A 541 -6.27 -19.92 3.00
N VAL A 542 -6.17 -20.20 1.70
CA VAL A 542 -5.12 -19.68 0.82
C VAL A 542 -5.26 -18.16 0.67
N GLN A 543 -6.46 -17.67 0.34
CA GLN A 543 -6.71 -16.24 0.18
C GLN A 543 -6.62 -15.50 1.52
N ALA A 544 -7.13 -16.07 2.61
CA ALA A 544 -7.04 -15.48 3.94
C ALA A 544 -5.60 -15.39 4.45
N ARG A 545 -4.78 -16.42 4.23
CA ARG A 545 -3.35 -16.40 4.57
C ARG A 545 -2.57 -15.40 3.75
N GLN A 546 -2.87 -15.27 2.46
CA GLN A 546 -2.19 -14.31 1.59
C GLN A 546 -2.43 -12.87 2.04
N LEU A 547 -3.63 -12.53 2.51
CA LEU A 547 -3.92 -11.23 3.08
C LEU A 547 -3.07 -10.96 4.33
N LEU A 548 -2.98 -11.93 5.25
CA LEU A 548 -2.18 -11.83 6.47
C LEU A 548 -0.68 -11.83 6.19
N SER A 549 -0.18 -12.76 5.37
CA SER A 549 1.25 -12.87 5.07
C SER A 549 1.77 -11.65 4.33
N GLY A 550 0.98 -11.07 3.44
CA GLY A 550 1.30 -9.82 2.76
C GLY A 550 1.48 -8.66 3.75
N ILE A 551 0.61 -8.52 4.75
CA ILE A 551 0.71 -7.49 5.80
C ILE A 551 1.96 -7.72 6.67
N VAL A 552 2.20 -8.94 7.13
CA VAL A 552 3.35 -9.28 7.99
C VAL A 552 4.68 -9.12 7.25
N GLN A 553 4.76 -9.57 5.99
CA GLN A 553 5.97 -9.46 5.18
C GLN A 553 6.32 -8.01 4.85
N GLN A 554 5.33 -7.18 4.57
CA GLN A 554 5.52 -5.74 4.37
C GLN A 554 6.03 -5.05 5.64
N GLN A 555 5.58 -5.45 6.84
CA GLN A 555 6.09 -4.91 8.10
C GLN A 555 7.53 -5.31 8.38
N SER A 556 7.92 -6.56 8.13
CA SER A 556 9.29 -7.04 8.37
C SER A 556 10.30 -6.38 7.44
N ASN A 557 9.93 -6.16 6.18
CA ASN A 557 10.76 -5.45 5.21
C ASN A 557 10.92 -3.96 5.56
N LEU A 558 9.90 -3.34 6.17
CA LEU A 558 10.00 -1.96 6.66
C LEU A 558 11.02 -1.83 7.80
N LEU A 559 10.97 -2.71 8.78
CA LEU A 559 11.90 -2.68 9.90
C LEU A 559 13.34 -2.77 9.40
N ARG A 560 13.62 -3.67 8.45
CA ARG A 560 14.93 -3.78 7.81
C ARG A 560 15.32 -2.54 7.02
N ALA A 561 14.38 -1.93 6.29
CA ALA A 561 14.63 -0.71 5.52
C ALA A 561 14.84 0.51 6.44
N ILE A 562 14.11 0.63 7.54
CA ILE A 562 14.29 1.68 8.55
C ILE A 562 15.63 1.50 9.28
N GLU A 563 16.01 0.29 9.64
CA GLU A 563 17.33 0.00 10.24
C GLU A 563 18.49 0.33 9.30
N ALA A 564 18.31 0.08 7.99
CA ALA A 564 19.31 0.42 6.98
C ALA A 564 19.37 1.92 6.65
N GLN A 565 18.31 2.67 6.87
CA GLN A 565 18.16 4.08 6.49
C GLN A 565 18.12 5.05 7.68
N GLN A 566 18.61 4.70 8.86
CA GLN A 566 18.65 5.61 10.02
C GLN A 566 19.39 6.94 9.76
N HIS A 567 19.97 7.13 8.58
CA HIS A 567 20.73 8.35 8.23
C HIS A 567 20.06 9.28 7.21
N MET A 568 18.97 8.91 6.53
CA MET A 568 18.28 9.84 5.63
C MET A 568 16.79 9.51 5.51
N LEU A 569 15.98 10.09 6.36
CA LEU A 569 14.52 10.24 6.18
C LEU A 569 14.21 11.28 5.07
N GLN A 570 14.72 11.08 3.87
CA GLN A 570 14.10 11.68 2.71
C GLN A 570 12.95 10.79 2.30
N LEU A 571 11.73 11.29 2.52
CA LEU A 571 10.51 10.69 2.01
C LEU A 571 10.61 10.68 0.48
N THR A 572 11.11 9.57 -0.07
CA THR A 572 11.15 9.36 -1.51
C THR A 572 9.74 9.06 -2.02
N VAL A 573 9.49 9.29 -3.31
CA VAL A 573 8.21 8.93 -3.96
C VAL A 573 7.84 7.47 -3.67
N TRP A 574 8.78 6.55 -3.82
CA TRP A 574 8.58 5.14 -3.57
C TRP A 574 8.36 4.81 -2.09
N GLY A 575 9.02 5.51 -1.18
CA GLY A 575 8.83 5.36 0.26
C GLY A 575 7.44 5.76 0.72
N ILE A 576 6.93 6.90 0.22
CA ILE A 576 5.57 7.36 0.49
C ILE A 576 4.54 6.35 -0.03
N LYS A 577 4.73 5.84 -1.24
CA LYS A 577 3.83 4.84 -1.83
C LYS A 577 3.80 3.52 -1.06
N GLN A 578 4.94 3.05 -0.59
CA GLN A 578 5.02 1.87 0.26
C GLN A 578 4.24 2.06 1.57
N LEU A 579 4.37 3.23 2.21
CA LEU A 579 3.62 3.55 3.42
C LEU A 579 2.11 3.60 3.17
N GLN A 580 1.69 4.25 2.09
CA GLN A 580 0.28 4.31 1.70
C GLN A 580 -0.29 2.90 1.45
N ALA A 581 0.43 2.05 0.73
CA ALA A 581 0.01 0.67 0.47
C ALA A 581 -0.18 -0.14 1.76
N ARG A 582 0.71 0.04 2.73
CA ARG A 582 0.65 -0.66 4.02
C ARG A 582 -0.52 -0.23 4.88
N VAL A 583 -0.70 1.09 4.99
CA VAL A 583 -1.83 1.66 5.76
C VAL A 583 -3.15 1.19 5.15
N LEU A 584 -3.27 1.23 3.84
CA LEU A 584 -4.47 0.78 3.14
C LEU A 584 -4.76 -0.71 3.35
N ALA A 585 -3.73 -1.56 3.29
CA ALA A 585 -3.87 -2.99 3.51
C ALA A 585 -4.34 -3.30 4.95
N LEU A 586 -3.76 -2.62 5.93
CA LEU A 586 -4.15 -2.77 7.34
C LEU A 586 -5.58 -2.27 7.59
N GLU A 587 -5.94 -1.12 7.04
CA GLU A 587 -7.28 -0.55 7.16
C GLU A 587 -8.36 -1.50 6.63
N ARG A 588 -8.13 -2.06 5.45
CA ARG A 588 -9.06 -3.02 4.84
C ARG A 588 -9.20 -4.30 5.66
N TYR A 589 -8.08 -4.85 6.10
CA TYR A 589 -8.09 -6.04 6.95
C TYR A 589 -8.86 -5.81 8.24
N LEU A 590 -8.61 -4.68 8.91
CA LEU A 590 -9.31 -4.32 10.15
C LEU A 590 -10.81 -4.10 9.93
N LYS A 591 -11.21 -3.49 8.81
CA LYS A 591 -12.61 -3.32 8.43
C LYS A 591 -13.31 -4.67 8.25
N ASP A 592 -12.68 -5.61 7.55
CA ASP A 592 -13.24 -6.95 7.36
C ASP A 592 -13.34 -7.70 8.69
N GLN A 593 -12.32 -7.63 9.54
CA GLN A 593 -12.34 -8.24 10.88
C GLN A 593 -13.38 -7.61 11.80
N GLN A 594 -13.62 -6.31 11.67
CA GLN A 594 -14.66 -5.61 12.42
C GLN A 594 -16.05 -6.12 12.03
N LEU A 595 -16.34 -6.26 10.74
CA LEU A 595 -17.61 -6.81 10.25
C LEU A 595 -17.82 -8.25 10.74
N LEU A 596 -16.81 -9.09 10.63
CA LEU A 596 -16.84 -10.46 11.14
C LEU A 596 -17.06 -10.50 12.66
N GLY A 597 -16.44 -9.58 13.39
CA GLY A 597 -16.65 -9.43 14.84
C GLY A 597 -18.08 -9.03 15.20
N MET A 598 -18.65 -8.06 14.44
CA MET A 598 -20.04 -7.63 14.62
C MET A 598 -21.05 -8.74 14.39
N TRP A 599 -20.74 -9.71 13.52
CA TRP A 599 -21.60 -10.87 13.24
C TRP A 599 -21.32 -12.11 14.11
N GLY A 600 -20.42 -12.00 15.07
CA GLY A 600 -20.00 -13.12 15.92
C GLY A 600 -19.23 -14.21 15.16
N CYS A 601 -18.54 -13.80 14.08
CA CYS A 601 -17.76 -14.68 13.20
C CYS A 601 -16.24 -14.48 13.32
N SER A 602 -15.76 -13.81 14.36
CA SER A 602 -14.35 -13.51 14.56
C SER A 602 -13.50 -14.79 14.55
N GLY A 603 -12.42 -14.80 13.75
CA GLY A 603 -11.49 -15.91 13.66
C GLY A 603 -12.00 -17.15 12.91
N LYS A 604 -13.19 -17.10 12.31
CA LYS A 604 -13.77 -18.21 11.53
C LYS A 604 -13.68 -17.90 10.04
N LEU A 605 -13.31 -18.91 9.24
CA LEU A 605 -13.34 -18.82 7.77
C LEU A 605 -14.73 -19.11 7.22
N ILE A 606 -15.46 -20.02 7.84
CA ILE A 606 -16.84 -20.33 7.53
C ILE A 606 -17.64 -20.18 8.82
N CYS A 607 -18.64 -19.31 8.78
CA CYS A 607 -19.44 -18.99 9.94
C CYS A 607 -20.93 -19.14 9.61
N THR A 608 -21.58 -20.07 10.26
CA THR A 608 -23.04 -20.22 10.17
C THR A 608 -23.74 -19.17 10.99
N THR A 609 -24.90 -18.71 10.53
CA THR A 609 -25.69 -17.67 11.20
C THR A 609 -27.11 -18.15 11.48
N THR A 610 -27.88 -17.32 12.16
CA THR A 610 -29.31 -17.56 12.46
C THR A 610 -30.25 -16.79 11.53
N VAL A 611 -29.72 -16.07 10.56
CA VAL A 611 -30.52 -15.33 9.58
C VAL A 611 -31.06 -16.29 8.53
N PRO A 612 -32.39 -16.40 8.34
CA PRO A 612 -32.96 -17.22 7.29
C PRO A 612 -32.71 -16.62 5.92
N TRP A 613 -32.46 -17.48 4.94
CA TRP A 613 -32.31 -17.05 3.56
C TRP A 613 -33.65 -16.66 2.98
N ASN A 614 -33.73 -15.45 2.41
CA ASN A 614 -34.94 -14.99 1.75
C ASN A 614 -34.91 -15.39 0.26
N THR A 615 -35.93 -16.06 -0.21
CA THR A 615 -36.06 -16.46 -1.62
C THR A 615 -36.14 -15.30 -2.60
N SER A 616 -36.47 -14.09 -2.14
CA SER A 616 -36.43 -12.88 -2.96
C SER A 616 -35.02 -12.47 -3.35
N TRP A 617 -33.99 -12.86 -2.59
CA TRP A 617 -32.59 -12.57 -2.90
C TRP A 617 -32.06 -13.48 -4.00
N SER A 618 -32.39 -14.76 -3.92
CA SER A 618 -32.18 -15.76 -4.97
C SER A 618 -33.08 -16.95 -4.70
N ASN A 619 -33.77 -17.39 -5.75
CA ASN A 619 -34.67 -18.54 -5.69
C ASN A 619 -34.02 -19.83 -6.22
N LYS A 620 -32.74 -19.80 -6.54
CA LYS A 620 -31.97 -20.96 -7.02
C LYS A 620 -31.86 -22.02 -5.93
N SER A 621 -31.85 -23.27 -6.34
CA SER A 621 -31.64 -24.38 -5.41
C SER A 621 -30.20 -24.37 -4.85
N GLU A 622 -30.02 -24.91 -3.66
CA GLU A 622 -28.68 -25.04 -3.04
C GLU A 622 -27.70 -25.76 -3.98
N LYS A 623 -28.16 -26.80 -4.66
CA LYS A 623 -27.37 -27.54 -5.61
C LYS A 623 -26.95 -26.71 -6.82
N ASP A 624 -27.84 -25.89 -7.37
CA ASP A 624 -27.53 -25.04 -8.52
C ASP A 624 -26.50 -23.96 -8.15
N ILE A 625 -26.54 -23.46 -6.91
CA ILE A 625 -25.60 -22.44 -6.44
C ILE A 625 -24.22 -23.08 -6.23
N TRP A 626 -24.15 -24.20 -5.51
CA TRP A 626 -22.88 -24.77 -5.05
C TRP A 626 -22.16 -25.62 -6.11
N ASP A 627 -22.89 -26.29 -6.98
CA ASP A 627 -22.32 -27.21 -7.96
C ASP A 627 -22.14 -26.58 -9.37
N ASN A 628 -22.89 -25.53 -9.70
CA ASN A 628 -22.96 -25.00 -11.06
C ASN A 628 -22.48 -23.55 -11.22
N MET A 629 -22.23 -22.82 -10.12
CA MET A 629 -21.82 -21.43 -10.14
C MET A 629 -20.45 -21.24 -9.54
N THR A 630 -19.75 -20.23 -10.00
CA THR A 630 -18.53 -19.69 -9.37
C THR A 630 -18.89 -18.59 -8.36
N TRP A 631 -18.00 -18.32 -7.43
CA TRP A 631 -18.18 -17.20 -6.48
C TRP A 631 -18.35 -15.85 -7.16
N MET A 632 -17.66 -15.61 -8.25
CA MET A 632 -17.78 -14.37 -9.03
C MET A 632 -19.19 -14.19 -9.61
N GLN A 633 -19.76 -15.26 -10.16
CA GLN A 633 -21.13 -15.23 -10.72
C GLN A 633 -22.17 -15.04 -9.62
N TRP A 634 -22.00 -15.75 -8.50
CA TRP A 634 -22.89 -15.65 -7.36
C TRP A 634 -22.89 -14.24 -6.75
N GLU A 635 -21.70 -13.65 -6.55
CA GLU A 635 -21.59 -12.30 -5.99
C GLU A 635 -22.25 -11.25 -6.87
N ARG A 636 -22.19 -11.39 -8.18
CA ARG A 636 -22.92 -10.51 -9.11
C ARG A 636 -24.44 -10.59 -8.93
N GLU A 637 -24.96 -11.77 -8.67
CA GLU A 637 -26.40 -11.97 -8.48
C GLU A 637 -26.91 -11.35 -7.18
N ILE A 638 -26.15 -11.46 -6.10
CA ILE A 638 -26.57 -10.99 -4.77
C ILE A 638 -26.08 -9.59 -4.42
N SER A 639 -25.33 -8.93 -5.29
CA SER A 639 -24.70 -7.63 -5.00
C SER A 639 -25.69 -6.57 -4.52
N ASN A 640 -26.90 -6.57 -5.06
CA ASN A 640 -27.96 -5.61 -4.68
C ASN A 640 -28.56 -5.86 -3.28
N TYR A 641 -28.37 -7.04 -2.74
CA TYR A 641 -28.91 -7.48 -1.44
C TYR A 641 -27.87 -7.56 -0.34
N THR A 642 -26.59 -7.38 -0.67
CA THR A 642 -25.47 -7.58 0.26
C THR A 642 -25.58 -6.68 1.48
N GLU A 643 -25.88 -5.40 1.33
CA GLU A 643 -26.03 -4.47 2.44
C GLU A 643 -27.22 -4.81 3.34
N THR A 644 -28.33 -5.23 2.74
CA THR A 644 -29.51 -5.68 3.48
C THR A 644 -29.20 -6.90 4.32
N ILE A 645 -28.45 -7.85 3.76
CA ILE A 645 -28.02 -9.06 4.46
C ILE A 645 -27.06 -8.69 5.60
N TYR A 646 -26.15 -7.76 5.40
CA TYR A 646 -25.22 -7.28 6.43
C TYR A 646 -25.94 -6.66 7.62
N MET A 647 -26.97 -5.83 7.38
CA MET A 647 -27.80 -5.26 8.43
C MET A 647 -28.54 -6.35 9.22
N LEU A 648 -29.10 -7.34 8.52
CA LEU A 648 -29.78 -8.46 9.17
C LEU A 648 -28.84 -9.33 9.99
N LEU A 649 -27.60 -9.51 9.56
CA LEU A 649 -26.57 -10.23 10.32
C LEU A 649 -26.21 -9.49 11.62
N GLU A 650 -26.07 -8.19 11.56
CA GLU A 650 -25.80 -7.34 12.71
C GLU A 650 -26.94 -7.37 13.73
N ASP A 651 -28.17 -7.17 13.27
CA ASP A 651 -29.37 -7.22 14.12
C ASP A 651 -29.55 -8.59 14.76
N SER A 652 -29.33 -9.66 14.01
CA SER A 652 -29.39 -11.03 14.51
C SER A 652 -28.36 -11.29 15.61
N GLN A 653 -27.13 -10.79 15.46
CA GLN A 653 -26.08 -10.94 16.46
C GLN A 653 -26.40 -10.12 17.73
N HIS A 654 -26.90 -8.92 17.60
CA HIS A 654 -27.34 -8.11 18.74
C HIS A 654 -28.49 -8.75 19.50
N GLN A 655 -29.39 -9.42 18.80
CA GLN A 655 -30.48 -10.17 19.44
C GLN A 655 -29.96 -11.43 20.11
N GLN A 656 -29.02 -12.15 19.50
CA GLN A 656 -28.38 -13.32 20.10
C GLN A 656 -27.62 -12.95 21.37
N GLU A 657 -26.87 -11.87 21.38
CA GLU A 657 -26.15 -11.37 22.56
C GLU A 657 -27.12 -10.98 23.69
N ARG A 658 -28.25 -10.36 23.35
CA ARG A 658 -29.31 -10.09 24.35
C ARG A 658 -29.87 -11.36 24.90
N ASN A 659 -30.17 -12.34 24.06
CA ASN A 659 -30.70 -13.63 24.48
C ASN A 659 -29.70 -14.43 25.35
N GLU A 660 -28.43 -14.40 25.03
CA GLU A 660 -27.36 -15.01 25.84
C GLU A 660 -27.22 -14.34 27.20
N LYS A 661 -27.30 -13.01 27.26
CA LYS A 661 -27.30 -12.28 28.53
C LYS A 661 -28.53 -12.61 29.38
N ASP A 662 -29.70 -12.74 28.76
CA ASP A 662 -30.92 -13.15 29.44
C ASP A 662 -30.87 -14.60 29.95
N LEU A 663 -30.27 -15.52 29.16
CA LEU A 663 -30.03 -16.90 29.57
C LEU A 663 -28.99 -17.01 30.72
N LEU A 664 -27.91 -16.22 30.64
CA LEU A 664 -26.93 -16.15 31.73
C LEU A 664 -27.52 -15.55 32.99
N ALA A 665 -28.43 -14.58 32.86
CA ALA A 665 -29.19 -14.06 33.99
C ALA A 665 -30.09 -15.16 34.62
N LEU A 666 -30.77 -15.98 33.80
CA LEU A 666 -31.56 -17.13 34.27
C LEU A 666 -30.68 -18.21 34.91
N ASP A 667 -29.48 -18.46 34.38
CA ASP A 667 -28.54 -19.40 34.98
C ASP A 667 -27.98 -18.92 36.32
N SER A 668 -27.80 -17.61 36.45
CA SER A 668 -27.44 -16.99 37.74
C SER A 668 -28.57 -17.17 38.78
N TRP A 669 -29.83 -17.10 38.35
CA TRP A 669 -30.99 -17.41 39.21
C TRP A 669 -31.02 -18.88 39.59
N ASN A 670 -30.69 -19.81 38.72
CA ASN A 670 -30.60 -21.24 39.02
C ASN A 670 -29.46 -21.53 40.00
N SER A 671 -28.35 -20.82 39.93
CA SER A 671 -27.27 -20.90 40.91
C SER A 671 -27.68 -20.34 42.27
N LEU A 672 -28.52 -19.29 42.30
CA LEU A 672 -29.12 -18.76 43.51
C LEU A 672 -30.10 -19.76 44.15
N TRP A 673 -30.93 -20.50 43.38
CA TRP A 673 -31.81 -21.55 43.87
C TRP A 673 -31.02 -22.76 44.38
N ASN A 674 -29.89 -23.13 43.79
CA ASN A 674 -28.97 -24.14 44.28
C ASN A 674 -28.25 -23.69 45.57
N TRP A 675 -28.05 -22.39 45.78
CA TRP A 675 -27.53 -21.83 47.01
C TRP A 675 -28.55 -21.86 48.15
N PHE A 676 -29.84 -21.79 47.81
CA PHE A 676 -30.97 -21.96 48.74
C PHE A 676 -31.33 -23.41 49.03
N ASN A 677 -30.55 -24.40 48.60
CA ASN A 677 -30.81 -25.79 48.89
C ASN A 677 -30.80 -26.01 50.43
N ILE A 678 -31.91 -26.44 51.00
CA ILE A 678 -32.21 -26.48 52.43
C ILE A 678 -31.14 -27.22 53.25
N THR A 679 -30.43 -28.17 52.68
CA THR A 679 -29.32 -28.91 53.30
C THR A 679 -28.10 -28.06 53.53
N ASN A 680 -27.76 -27.11 52.64
CA ASN A 680 -26.66 -26.20 52.80
C ASN A 680 -27.03 -25.00 53.71
N TRP A 681 -28.29 -24.58 53.72
CA TRP A 681 -28.76 -23.46 54.53
C TRP A 681 -28.66 -23.81 56.06
N LEU A 682 -28.96 -25.06 56.44
CA LEU A 682 -28.79 -25.54 57.82
C LEU A 682 -27.32 -25.57 58.25
N TRP A 683 -26.38 -25.77 57.31
CA TRP A 683 -24.94 -25.70 57.59
C TRP A 683 -24.47 -24.25 57.82
N TYR A 684 -24.98 -23.31 57.02
CA TYR A 684 -24.69 -21.87 57.20
C TYR A 684 -25.31 -21.28 58.46
N ILE A 685 -26.50 -21.74 58.86
CA ILE A 685 -27.12 -21.37 60.13
C ILE A 685 -26.27 -21.90 61.29
N ARG A 686 -25.76 -23.10 61.23
CA ARG A 686 -24.84 -23.65 62.25
C ARG A 686 -23.57 -22.84 62.37
N ILE A 687 -22.94 -22.42 61.26
CA ILE A 687 -21.75 -21.57 61.29
C ILE A 687 -22.11 -20.19 61.85
N PHE A 688 -23.22 -19.59 61.47
CA PHE A 688 -23.65 -18.31 61.96
C PHE A 688 -23.89 -18.35 63.48
N ILE A 689 -24.54 -19.37 63.96
CA ILE A 689 -24.75 -19.58 65.41
C ILE A 689 -23.43 -19.79 66.16
N MET A 690 -22.46 -20.53 65.59
CA MET A 690 -21.15 -20.72 66.17
C MET A 690 -20.34 -19.40 66.21
N ILE A 691 -20.41 -18.57 65.14
CA ILE A 691 -19.73 -17.25 65.11
C ILE A 691 -20.38 -16.31 66.13
N VAL A 692 -21.69 -16.23 66.17
CA VAL A 692 -22.40 -15.36 67.11
C VAL A 692 -22.19 -15.86 68.57
N GLY A 693 -22.23 -17.15 68.79
CA GLY A 693 -21.94 -17.76 70.10
C GLY A 693 -20.47 -17.52 70.54
N GLY A 694 -19.54 -17.63 69.59
CA GLY A 694 -18.12 -17.31 69.80
C GLY A 694 -17.88 -15.81 70.13
N LEU A 695 -18.53 -14.91 69.42
CA LEU A 695 -18.47 -13.45 69.71
C LEU A 695 -19.07 -13.09 71.04
N ILE A 696 -20.18 -13.71 71.46
CA ILE A 696 -20.79 -13.56 72.78
C ILE A 696 -19.88 -14.15 73.87
N GLY A 697 -19.30 -15.34 73.64
CA GLY A 697 -18.34 -15.96 74.54
C GLY A 697 -17.09 -15.04 74.70
N LEU A 698 -16.55 -14.49 73.65
CA LEU A 698 -15.44 -13.50 73.71
C LEU A 698 -15.83 -12.26 74.47
N ARG A 699 -17.02 -11.71 74.28
CA ARG A 699 -17.52 -10.57 75.08
C ARG A 699 -17.62 -10.90 76.57
N ILE A 700 -18.08 -12.08 76.91
CA ILE A 700 -18.14 -12.56 78.28
C ILE A 700 -16.73 -12.70 78.85
N VAL A 701 -15.80 -13.30 78.13
CA VAL A 701 -14.39 -13.39 78.53
C VAL A 701 -13.74 -12.01 78.73
N PHE A 702 -13.99 -11.07 77.81
CA PHE A 702 -13.49 -9.70 78.00
C PHE A 702 -14.16 -8.95 79.15
N ALA A 703 -15.45 -9.19 79.42
CA ALA A 703 -16.13 -8.61 80.55
C ALA A 703 -15.56 -9.20 81.89
N VAL A 704 -15.30 -10.50 81.95
CA VAL A 704 -14.65 -11.17 83.11
C VAL A 704 -13.21 -10.65 83.25
N LEU A 705 -12.45 -10.56 82.16
CA LEU A 705 -11.08 -10.02 82.22
C LEU A 705 -11.07 -8.52 82.65
N SER A 706 -12.07 -7.75 82.24
CA SER A 706 -12.24 -6.36 82.68
C SER A 706 -12.54 -6.24 84.14
N ILE A 707 -13.37 -7.16 84.68
CA ILE A 707 -13.69 -7.26 86.07
C ILE A 707 -12.45 -7.68 86.88
N VAL A 708 -11.74 -8.69 86.42
CA VAL A 708 -10.48 -9.16 87.06
C VAL A 708 -9.43 -8.04 86.99
N ASN A 709 -9.33 -7.28 85.97
CA ASN A 709 -8.40 -6.14 85.79
C ASN A 709 -8.80 -5.02 86.73
N ARG A 710 -10.08 -4.75 86.99
CA ARG A 710 -10.59 -3.78 87.93
C ARG A 710 -10.33 -4.15 89.38
N VAL A 711 -10.39 -5.47 89.68
CA VAL A 711 -10.04 -6.00 91.02
C VAL A 711 -8.54 -5.96 91.26
N ARG A 712 -7.71 -6.10 90.20
CA ARG A 712 -6.25 -6.06 90.28
C ARG A 712 -5.66 -4.65 90.37
N GLN A 713 -6.41 -3.62 89.94
CA GLN A 713 -6.03 -2.17 89.96
C GLN A 713 -6.50 -1.42 91.22
N GLY A 714 -6.99 -2.12 92.27
CA GLY A 714 -7.35 -1.56 93.55
C GLY A 714 -6.19 -1.60 94.53
N TYR A 715 -5.12 -0.85 94.31
CA TYR A 715 -4.27 -0.22 95.37
C TYR A 715 -3.45 0.95 94.71
N SER A 716 -3.81 2.09 95.05
CA SER A 716 -3.36 3.45 95.07
C SER A 716 -1.83 3.76 95.12
N PRO A 717 -1.29 5.00 95.15
CA PRO A 717 -1.90 6.30 95.03
C PRO A 717 -1.06 7.35 94.22
N LEU A 718 -1.74 8.46 93.83
CA LEU A 718 -1.29 9.89 93.87
C LEU A 718 0.04 10.35 93.29
N SER A 719 0.05 11.18 92.31
CA SER A 719 0.01 12.62 92.45
C SER A 719 0.28 13.31 91.08
N LEU A 720 -0.54 14.23 90.72
CA LEU A 720 -0.45 15.70 90.69
C LEU A 720 0.34 16.34 89.57
N GLN A 721 -0.45 17.06 88.83
CA GLN A 721 -0.20 18.43 88.35
C GLN A 721 0.76 18.63 87.19
N THR A 722 0.59 19.46 86.20
CA THR A 722 -0.30 20.64 86.03
C THR A 722 -0.06 21.25 84.63
N LEU A 723 -1.14 21.81 84.05
CA LEU A 723 -1.22 23.07 83.29
C LEU A 723 -0.62 23.22 81.89
N THR A 724 -1.53 23.43 80.98
CA THR A 724 -1.60 24.29 79.80
C THR A 724 -0.89 25.65 79.95
N PRO A 725 -0.71 26.56 78.93
CA PRO A 725 -1.52 26.74 77.74
C PRO A 725 -0.76 27.18 76.44
N ASN A 726 -1.50 27.15 75.33
CA ASN A 726 -1.38 27.96 74.15
C ASN A 726 -1.12 29.46 74.37
N PRO A 727 -0.86 30.37 73.36
CA PRO A 727 -0.91 30.31 71.89
C PRO A 727 0.06 31.24 71.12
N ARG A 728 -0.13 31.35 69.81
CA ARG A 728 0.05 32.43 68.83
C ARG A 728 1.17 32.39 67.80
N GLU A 729 0.69 32.35 66.58
CA GLU A 729 1.19 33.04 65.37
C GLU A 729 1.85 34.40 65.59
N PRO A 730 2.49 35.11 64.65
CA PRO A 730 2.61 34.88 63.15
C PRO A 730 3.95 35.38 62.54
N ASP A 731 3.99 35.21 61.23
CA ASP A 731 4.56 36.11 60.20
C ASP A 731 6.06 36.17 59.87
N ARG A 732 6.22 35.96 58.53
CA ARG A 732 7.02 36.73 57.56
C ARG A 732 8.48 36.38 57.21
N LEU A 733 8.58 36.14 55.89
CA LEU A 733 9.56 36.69 54.95
C LEU A 733 11.04 36.27 54.96
N GLY A 734 11.43 35.76 53.78
CA GLY A 734 12.61 36.28 53.10
C GLY A 734 13.81 35.41 52.94
N GLY A 735 14.22 35.27 51.68
CA GLY A 735 15.63 35.16 51.31
C GLY A 735 16.10 33.78 50.86
N ILE A 736 16.12 33.51 49.59
CA ILE A 736 17.22 33.44 48.58
C ILE A 736 18.57 32.94 49.11
N GLU A 737 19.06 31.99 48.28
CA GLU A 737 20.44 31.62 47.90
C GLU A 737 20.94 30.26 48.36
N GLU A 738 21.14 29.50 47.31
CA GLU A 738 22.29 28.82 46.71
C GLU A 738 23.14 27.87 47.56
N GLU A 739 23.52 26.86 46.81
CA GLU A 739 24.68 25.96 46.82
C GLU A 739 24.55 24.55 47.44
N GLY A 740 24.68 23.67 46.47
CA GLY A 740 25.78 22.69 46.43
C GLY A 740 25.63 21.37 47.16
N GLY A 741 25.56 20.33 46.38
CA GLY A 741 26.35 19.15 46.67
C GLY A 741 25.72 18.00 47.42
N GLU A 742 25.70 16.90 46.72
CA GLU A 742 25.78 15.54 47.29
C GLU A 742 24.69 15.04 48.26
N GLN A 743 23.77 14.29 47.66
CA GLN A 743 23.19 13.10 48.35
C GLN A 743 22.31 12.29 47.41
N ASP A 744 22.93 11.40 46.67
CA ASP A 744 22.24 10.46 45.76
C ASP A 744 22.26 8.99 46.31
N ARG A 745 22.13 8.85 47.61
CA ARG A 745 22.07 7.54 48.27
C ARG A 745 20.85 7.22 49.12
N ASP A 746 20.04 8.23 49.42
CA ASP A 746 18.89 8.02 50.33
C ASP A 746 17.53 8.02 49.62
N ARG A 747 17.50 8.12 48.26
CA ARG A 747 16.22 8.12 47.54
C ARG A 747 15.57 6.74 47.34
N SER A 748 16.34 5.66 47.42
CA SER A 748 15.80 4.32 47.20
C SER A 748 15.06 3.70 48.38
N ILE A 749 15.34 4.19 49.60
CA ILE A 749 14.68 3.69 50.82
C ILE A 749 13.40 4.47 51.17
N ARG A 750 13.25 5.70 50.66
CA ARG A 750 12.03 6.51 50.90
C ARG A 750 10.86 6.15 49.96
N LEU A 751 11.11 5.53 48.80
CA LEU A 751 10.07 5.10 47.88
C LEU A 751 9.30 3.88 48.39
N VAL A 752 9.94 2.98 49.10
CA VAL A 752 9.27 1.78 49.67
C VAL A 752 8.47 2.11 50.91
N SER A 753 8.90 3.12 51.69
CA SER A 753 8.13 3.58 52.87
C SER A 753 6.97 4.52 52.50
N GLY A 754 6.97 5.07 51.31
CA GLY A 754 5.88 5.96 50.79
C GLY A 754 4.73 5.20 50.16
N PHE A 755 4.95 3.97 49.67
CA PHE A 755 3.92 3.20 48.95
C PHE A 755 2.93 2.52 49.92
N LEU A 756 3.39 1.98 51.04
CA LEU A 756 2.57 1.35 52.07
C LEU A 756 1.56 2.31 52.74
N PRO A 757 1.90 3.56 53.05
CA PRO A 757 0.92 4.53 53.59
C PRO A 757 -0.16 4.90 52.56
N ILE A 758 0.20 5.05 51.30
CA ILE A 758 -0.76 5.44 50.23
C ILE A 758 -1.78 4.33 50.02
N VAL A 759 -1.33 3.07 49.94
CA VAL A 759 -2.24 1.92 49.81
C VAL A 759 -3.09 1.76 51.06
N TRP A 760 -2.55 2.08 52.28
CA TRP A 760 -3.29 2.01 53.52
C TRP A 760 -4.34 3.12 53.63
N ASP A 761 -4.03 4.32 53.16
CA ASP A 761 -4.97 5.46 53.16
C ASP A 761 -6.08 5.23 52.10
N ASP A 762 -5.78 4.64 50.97
CA ASP A 762 -6.79 4.25 50.00
C ASP A 762 -7.68 3.13 50.48
N LEU A 763 -7.12 2.11 51.15
CA LEU A 763 -7.89 1.06 51.80
C LEU A 763 -8.75 1.61 52.94
N ARG A 764 -8.24 2.52 53.73
CA ARG A 764 -8.96 3.18 54.79
C ARG A 764 -10.09 4.07 54.26
N SER A 765 -9.83 4.80 53.16
CA SER A 765 -10.86 5.63 52.49
C SER A 765 -11.94 4.78 51.88
N LEU A 766 -11.57 3.61 51.32
CA LEU A 766 -12.52 2.63 50.77
C LEU A 766 -13.38 1.98 51.84
N CYS A 767 -12.77 1.62 52.97
CA CYS A 767 -13.49 1.09 54.13
C CYS A 767 -14.42 2.11 54.77
N LEU A 768 -14.00 3.39 54.94
CA LEU A 768 -14.83 4.46 55.42
C LEU A 768 -15.96 4.80 54.45
N PHE A 769 -15.69 4.81 53.16
CA PHE A 769 -16.71 5.02 52.15
C PHE A 769 -17.75 3.89 52.15
N SER A 770 -17.29 2.65 52.23
CA SER A 770 -18.15 1.45 52.33
C SER A 770 -19.01 1.50 53.59
N TYR A 771 -18.42 1.89 54.75
CA TYR A 771 -19.13 2.00 56.01
C TYR A 771 -20.18 3.13 55.99
N HIS A 772 -19.85 4.31 55.47
CA HIS A 772 -20.82 5.41 55.36
C HIS A 772 -21.98 5.07 54.44
N ARG A 773 -21.70 4.39 53.36
CA ARG A 773 -22.74 3.97 52.45
C ARG A 773 -23.62 2.81 52.96
N LEU A 774 -22.99 1.88 53.66
CA LEU A 774 -23.77 0.80 54.32
C LEU A 774 -24.68 1.35 55.41
N ARG A 775 -24.22 2.37 56.15
CA ARG A 775 -25.02 3.09 57.15
C ARG A 775 -26.19 3.83 56.51
N ASP A 776 -25.94 4.55 55.38
CA ASP A 776 -26.96 5.29 54.66
C ASP A 776 -28.00 4.33 54.05
N PHE A 777 -27.56 3.17 53.57
CA PHE A 777 -28.46 2.10 53.11
C PHE A 777 -29.32 1.54 54.23
N LEU A 778 -28.77 1.26 55.40
CA LEU A 778 -29.50 0.78 56.57
C LEU A 778 -30.50 1.79 57.08
N LEU A 779 -30.16 3.09 57.09
CA LEU A 779 -31.07 4.18 57.44
C LEU A 779 -32.23 4.32 56.43
N LEU A 780 -31.94 4.12 55.13
CA LEU A 780 -32.96 4.16 54.11
C LEU A 780 -33.89 2.96 54.20
N ALA A 781 -33.34 1.78 54.44
CA ALA A 781 -34.10 0.53 54.69
C ALA A 781 -35.00 0.63 55.93
N ALA A 782 -34.48 1.24 57.00
CA ALA A 782 -35.28 1.49 58.22
C ALA A 782 -36.44 2.45 57.96
N ARG A 783 -36.21 3.54 57.17
CA ARG A 783 -37.28 4.45 56.75
C ARG A 783 -38.34 3.80 55.85
N VAL A 784 -37.90 2.89 54.95
CA VAL A 784 -38.81 2.10 54.09
C VAL A 784 -39.68 1.16 54.91
N VAL A 785 -39.11 0.51 55.91
CA VAL A 785 -39.87 -0.37 56.86
C VAL A 785 -40.82 0.46 57.72
N GLU A 786 -40.46 1.66 58.14
CA GLU A 786 -41.32 2.57 58.88
C GLU A 786 -42.49 3.12 58.02
N LEU A 787 -42.25 3.38 56.73
CA LEU A 787 -43.25 3.82 55.77
C LEU A 787 -44.21 2.68 55.39
N LEU A 788 -43.72 1.43 55.31
CA LEU A 788 -44.53 0.27 55.04
C LEU A 788 -45.42 -0.13 56.24
N GLY A 789 -44.98 0.24 57.44
CA GLY A 789 -45.75 0.00 58.69
C GLY A 789 -46.93 0.98 58.88
N ARG A 790 -47.01 2.11 58.15
CA ARG A 790 -48.00 3.17 58.39
C ARG A 790 -49.11 3.31 57.34
N SER A 791 -49.13 2.55 56.26
CA SER A 791 -50.21 2.66 55.28
C SER A 791 -50.59 1.35 54.61
N SER A 792 -51.67 0.81 55.02
CA SER A 792 -52.41 -0.27 54.33
C SER A 792 -52.94 0.24 52.99
N LEU A 793 -52.76 -0.57 51.93
CA LEU A 793 -53.44 -0.59 50.61
C LEU A 793 -53.21 0.57 49.62
N ARG A 794 -52.71 1.72 49.98
CA ARG A 794 -52.27 2.74 48.96
C ARG A 794 -50.75 2.81 48.78
N GLY A 795 -50.00 1.96 49.46
CA GLY A 795 -48.55 1.92 49.44
C GLY A 795 -47.91 0.96 48.43
N LEU A 796 -48.69 0.04 47.86
CA LEU A 796 -48.12 -0.96 46.93
C LEU A 796 -47.58 -0.38 45.62
N GLN A 797 -48.22 0.67 45.07
CA GLN A 797 -47.72 1.36 43.87
C GLN A 797 -46.51 2.25 44.16
N ARG A 798 -46.46 2.92 45.33
CA ARG A 798 -45.28 3.70 45.74
C ARG A 798 -44.12 2.83 46.21
N GLY A 799 -44.39 1.67 46.81
CA GLY A 799 -43.36 0.66 47.16
C GLY A 799 -42.63 0.09 45.96
N TRP A 800 -43.36 -0.10 44.81
CA TRP A 800 -42.75 -0.55 43.57
C TRP A 800 -41.78 0.49 42.95
N GLU A 801 -42.13 1.77 43.03
CA GLU A 801 -41.25 2.89 42.58
C GLU A 801 -39.99 2.99 43.42
N VAL A 802 -40.10 2.80 44.75
CA VAL A 802 -38.95 2.83 45.67
C VAL A 802 -38.04 1.60 45.43
N LEU A 803 -38.63 0.41 45.19
CA LEU A 803 -37.86 -0.78 44.81
C LEU A 803 -37.12 -0.64 43.48
N LYS A 804 -37.73 0.03 42.52
CA LYS A 804 -37.09 0.35 41.23
C LYS A 804 -35.92 1.36 41.42
N TYR A 805 -36.11 2.35 42.29
CA TYR A 805 -35.04 3.29 42.66
C TYR A 805 -33.90 2.63 43.41
N LEU A 806 -34.20 1.71 44.32
CA LEU A 806 -33.21 0.89 45.01
C LEU A 806 -32.44 -0.02 44.07
N GLY A 807 -33.14 -0.61 43.08
CA GLY A 807 -32.51 -1.39 42.03
C GLY A 807 -31.49 -0.58 41.20
N SER A 808 -31.87 0.64 40.79
CA SER A 808 -30.97 1.55 40.08
C SER A 808 -29.78 1.99 40.92
N LEU A 809 -29.97 2.17 42.22
CA LEU A 809 -28.88 2.57 43.14
C LEU A 809 -27.89 1.41 43.36
N VAL A 810 -28.34 0.19 43.44
CA VAL A 810 -27.49 -1.03 43.50
C VAL A 810 -26.73 -1.22 42.20
N GLN A 811 -27.36 -0.94 41.05
CA GLN A 811 -26.72 -1.05 39.74
C GLN A 811 -25.61 0.04 39.58
N TYR A 812 -25.89 1.27 40.03
CA TYR A 812 -24.88 2.34 40.07
C TYR A 812 -23.69 1.99 40.97
N TRP A 813 -23.95 1.38 42.11
CA TRP A 813 -22.93 0.90 43.04
C TRP A 813 -22.08 -0.23 42.49
N GLY A 814 -22.71 -1.16 41.78
CA GLY A 814 -21.98 -2.24 41.09
C GLY A 814 -21.03 -1.72 40.04
N LEU A 815 -21.43 -0.69 39.30
CA LEU A 815 -20.60 -0.01 38.29
C LEU A 815 -19.43 0.74 38.90
N GLU A 816 -19.64 1.44 40.05
CA GLU A 816 -18.61 2.23 40.72
C GLU A 816 -17.55 1.33 41.40
N LEU A 817 -17.98 0.23 42.01
CA LEU A 817 -17.08 -0.80 42.54
C LEU A 817 -16.26 -1.50 41.43
N LYS A 818 -16.86 -1.73 40.28
CA LYS A 818 -16.16 -2.31 39.13
C LYS A 818 -15.09 -1.37 38.60
N LYS A 819 -15.37 -0.06 38.49
CA LYS A 819 -14.40 0.97 38.08
C LYS A 819 -13.22 1.06 39.05
N SER A 820 -13.49 1.05 40.34
CA SER A 820 -12.45 1.12 41.38
C SER A 820 -11.58 -0.15 41.41
N ALA A 821 -12.17 -1.33 41.18
CA ALA A 821 -11.42 -2.57 41.10
C ALA A 821 -10.54 -2.63 39.84
N ILE A 822 -11.03 -2.12 38.70
CA ILE A 822 -10.24 -2.06 37.45
C ILE A 822 -9.05 -1.08 37.64
N SER A 823 -9.26 0.08 38.23
CA SER A 823 -8.20 1.06 38.48
C SER A 823 -7.12 0.49 39.43
N LEU A 824 -7.51 -0.30 40.39
CA LEU A 824 -6.56 -0.98 41.29
C LEU A 824 -5.76 -2.05 40.56
N LEU A 825 -6.41 -2.84 39.69
CA LEU A 825 -5.74 -3.85 38.86
C LEU A 825 -4.78 -3.20 37.85
N ASP A 826 -5.15 -2.09 37.24
CA ASP A 826 -4.29 -1.33 36.35
C ASP A 826 -3.03 -0.80 37.09
N THR A 827 -3.21 -0.29 38.30
CA THR A 827 -2.10 0.18 39.13
C THR A 827 -1.15 -0.96 39.52
N ILE A 828 -1.69 -2.11 39.85
CA ILE A 828 -0.88 -3.31 40.16
C ILE A 828 -0.17 -3.80 38.89
N ALA A 829 -0.85 -3.81 37.73
CA ALA A 829 -0.25 -4.23 36.46
C ALA A 829 0.93 -3.32 36.06
N ILE A 830 0.77 -1.99 36.24
CA ILE A 830 1.87 -1.03 35.98
C ILE A 830 3.04 -1.27 36.93
N ALA A 831 2.78 -1.48 38.22
CA ALA A 831 3.84 -1.75 39.19
C ALA A 831 4.57 -3.07 38.94
N VAL A 832 3.88 -4.10 38.47
CA VAL A 832 4.48 -5.38 38.05
C VAL A 832 5.29 -5.21 36.79
N ALA A 833 4.83 -4.43 35.81
CA ALA A 833 5.56 -4.12 34.56
C ALA A 833 6.85 -3.38 34.85
N GLU A 834 6.83 -2.34 35.70
CA GLU A 834 8.06 -1.62 36.10
C GLU A 834 9.05 -2.51 36.89
N GLY A 835 8.54 -3.44 37.68
CA GLY A 835 9.36 -4.43 38.38
C GLY A 835 10.05 -5.40 37.44
N THR A 836 9.35 -5.87 36.41
CA THR A 836 9.93 -6.80 35.41
C THR A 836 10.96 -6.12 34.52
N ASP A 837 10.75 -4.85 34.13
CA ASP A 837 11.71 -4.09 33.33
C ASP A 837 13.06 -3.89 34.08
N ARG A 838 12.99 -3.63 35.37
CA ARG A 838 14.20 -3.52 36.22
C ARG A 838 14.95 -4.87 36.34
N ILE A 839 14.22 -5.97 36.44
CA ILE A 839 14.83 -7.32 36.48
C ILE A 839 15.49 -7.62 35.13
N ILE A 840 14.85 -7.33 34.01
CA ILE A 840 15.39 -7.50 32.67
C ILE A 840 16.65 -6.65 32.47
N GLU A 841 16.65 -5.41 32.94
CA GLU A 841 17.83 -4.54 32.87
C GLU A 841 19.02 -5.08 33.70
N VAL A 842 18.76 -5.60 34.88
CA VAL A 842 19.79 -6.24 35.73
C VAL A 842 20.35 -7.49 35.05
N ILE A 843 19.49 -8.34 34.47
CA ILE A 843 19.91 -9.53 33.72
C ILE A 843 20.76 -9.13 32.49
N GLN A 844 20.34 -8.09 31.75
CA GLN A 844 21.10 -7.60 30.59
C GLN A 844 22.47 -7.00 31.00
N ARG A 845 22.56 -6.33 32.15
CA ARG A 845 23.84 -5.85 32.69
C ARG A 845 24.71 -7.01 33.07
N PHE A 846 24.17 -8.05 33.71
CA PHE A 846 24.89 -9.25 34.10
C PHE A 846 25.39 -10.04 32.88
N CYS A 847 24.52 -10.22 31.85
CA CYS A 847 24.93 -10.88 30.60
C CYS A 847 26.01 -10.08 29.84
N ARG A 848 25.95 -8.73 29.85
CA ARG A 848 27.01 -7.87 29.27
C ARG A 848 28.31 -8.00 30.08
N ALA A 849 28.27 -8.08 31.39
CA ALA A 849 29.44 -8.30 32.23
C ALA A 849 30.10 -9.65 31.95
N ILE A 850 29.31 -10.73 31.80
CA ILE A 850 29.82 -12.06 31.45
C ILE A 850 30.45 -12.08 30.06
N ARG A 851 29.81 -11.44 29.08
CA ARG A 851 30.29 -11.37 27.70
C ARG A 851 31.62 -10.64 27.58
N ASN A 852 31.93 -9.71 28.48
CA ASN A 852 33.17 -8.91 28.47
C ASN A 852 34.29 -9.55 29.29
N ILE A 853 34.04 -10.67 29.99
CA ILE A 853 35.08 -11.44 30.74
C ILE A 853 36.21 -11.93 29.83
N PRO A 854 35.94 -12.54 28.65
CA PRO A 854 37.02 -12.99 27.76
C PRO A 854 37.92 -11.86 27.27
N THR A 855 37.34 -10.67 26.96
CA THR A 855 38.10 -9.50 26.50
C THR A 855 38.98 -8.91 27.63
N ARG A 856 38.48 -8.88 28.87
CA ARG A 856 39.28 -8.41 30.03
C ARG A 856 40.40 -9.37 30.38
N ILE A 857 40.17 -10.69 30.25
CA ILE A 857 41.19 -11.69 30.46
C ILE A 857 42.27 -11.58 29.38
N ARG A 858 41.89 -11.36 28.11
CA ARG A 858 42.82 -11.15 27.01
C ARG A 858 43.66 -9.88 27.19
N GLN A 859 43.04 -8.76 27.58
CA GLN A 859 43.74 -7.51 27.90
C GLN A 859 44.63 -7.63 29.11
N GLY A 860 44.23 -8.40 30.13
CA GLY A 860 45.09 -8.69 31.29
C GLY A 860 46.29 -9.55 30.92
N LEU A 861 46.18 -10.52 30.02
CA LEU A 861 47.26 -11.36 29.50
C LEU A 861 48.21 -10.57 28.59
N GLU A 862 47.68 -9.66 27.75
CA GLU A 862 48.52 -8.77 26.94
C GLU A 862 49.33 -7.77 27.78
N ALA A 863 48.72 -7.25 28.88
CA ALA A 863 49.42 -6.35 29.82
C ALA A 863 50.47 -7.05 30.71
N SER A 864 50.43 -8.38 30.87
CA SER A 864 51.40 -9.16 31.60
C SER A 864 52.53 -9.71 30.73
N LEU A 865 52.42 -9.57 29.40
CA LEU A 865 53.45 -9.95 28.41
C LEU A 865 54.24 -8.77 27.87
N LEU A 866 53.90 -7.55 28.24
CA LEU A 866 54.71 -6.34 28.10
C LEU A 866 55.36 -5.97 29.43
#